data_2ce66449824a4da0f0caef2b02373bb9
#
_entry.id   2ce66449824a4da0f0caef2b02373bb9
#
_cell.length_a   1.000
_cell.length_b   1.000
_cell.length_c   1.000
_cell.angle_alpha   90.00
_cell.angle_beta   90.00
_cell.angle_gamma   90.00
#
_symmetry.space_group_name_H-M   'P 1'
#
loop_
_entity.id
_entity.type
_entity.pdbx_description
1 polymer ?
#
loop_
_entity_poly.entity_id
_entity_poly.type
_entity_poly.pdbx_seq_one_letter_code
_entity_poly.pdbx_strand_id
1 'polypeptide(L)'
;MLKRLSYILAALLVLCGCSKENNENGAPKPELQTFTVAAVIERVQDVRANLDEATLEVLWQKGDRIGLVDAKGNITPALLDDEDAGSASGRFEYQAASAIDIVYAYYPYTGSETCTSGKLSMSLPKVQAHASEGFVAANTLIMAGKYSDGGLTFRNACSVAQLNIKGQESYLRKIQIRCPGLNLSGEGTLDLSSDNPRFITGEVTDASAGVEVNLASDRLHMTSSEAATAYVVLPAGSYNGLIVETLGNTDKTGTASDSDVSLIYKSSKSVTFNAGRVRPLNVTMTLPQNATVYGRVLCGEKPVSGVAVTDGGNLVTTDTDGYYSMSSAKPHGMVYISIPSGYTVRRGYGSVPEFYRYTVKEATVPERIDFELIDDGDQTNHTMLLIGDIHLMGYNSNGNEANRNLTQFNALVNEINRYVADNEDSKIYAMTLGDMTWDSYWIWNNFRIPDYVQISDKFNLNVFCTVGNHDNDLTVAEDWACMADWRRYYGPTYYSFNIGQVHYISLDNVITKNGGTIETRDYNCGLTDQILTWLKKDLALVDKDTPIVVAMHIPLLNISGGTSMSGDNDMKTYKIIDAFFDYSDVTYFSAHSHTLYNNYGEEVLNLNKFRYQPINEHNVGAACADFWASGTINKDLLISRDGSPGGYRIMKVSGKSRQMTFKATGKDKNYFFRAYDRNSIHITAEKYIPKAGPNHKAEYERYLEEYADASSDNYIYIHVWDWYEGWNISVKEGSKTLTVEDLGKYKDPLYMISNMVRKCNVADNGSYTLDMFPLNCQHMFRVKASSATSSVTITVTDPFGNIDVQEIKRPRVFSVEEYAADGGVRTKYVAPSFELDPEMNL
;
A
#
# COMPACT_ATOMS: atom_id res chain seq x y z
N MET A 1 31.95 13.72 -15.85
CA MET A 1 33.28 13.82 -15.17
C MET A 1 33.30 12.79 -14.04
N LEU A 2 34.10 11.75 -14.21
CA LEU A 2 34.20 10.61 -13.28
C LEU A 2 34.70 11.04 -11.90
N LYS A 3 34.03 10.62 -10.84
CA LYS A 3 34.68 10.46 -9.54
C LYS A 3 34.42 9.05 -9.00
N ARG A 4 35.48 8.29 -8.95
CA ARG A 4 35.62 6.95 -8.36
C ARG A 4 35.43 7.05 -6.85
N LEU A 5 34.56 6.20 -6.27
CA LEU A 5 34.66 5.85 -4.86
C LEU A 5 35.45 4.55 -4.72
N SER A 6 36.61 4.68 -4.06
CA SER A 6 37.46 3.57 -3.67
C SER A 6 36.96 3.00 -2.34
N TYR A 7 36.69 1.70 -2.29
CA TYR A 7 36.53 0.97 -1.05
C TYR A 7 37.88 0.75 -0.38
N ILE A 8 38.05 1.25 0.83
CA ILE A 8 39.22 0.99 1.68
C ILE A 8 38.94 -0.28 2.47
N LEU A 9 39.64 -1.35 2.14
CA LEU A 9 39.74 -2.58 2.93
C LEU A 9 40.77 -2.31 4.02
N ALA A 10 40.34 -2.16 5.27
CA ALA A 10 41.26 -2.05 6.40
C ALA A 10 41.72 -3.45 6.84
N ALA A 11 42.89 -3.82 6.43
CA ALA A 11 43.60 -4.95 7.02
C ALA A 11 44.22 -4.52 8.36
N LEU A 12 43.76 -5.10 9.46
CA LEU A 12 44.39 -4.96 10.76
C LEU A 12 45.64 -5.86 10.79
N LEU A 13 46.80 -5.25 10.63
CA LEU A 13 48.07 -5.86 11.02
C LEU A 13 48.26 -5.65 12.53
N VAL A 14 48.16 -6.70 13.30
CA VAL A 14 48.58 -6.71 14.70
C VAL A 14 50.07 -6.98 14.73
N LEU A 15 50.86 -5.95 15.07
CA LEU A 15 52.26 -6.08 15.43
C LEU A 15 52.32 -6.61 16.86
N CYS A 16 52.73 -7.87 17.02
CA CYS A 16 53.12 -8.41 18.30
C CYS A 16 54.52 -7.91 18.66
N GLY A 17 54.59 -7.03 19.66
CA GLY A 17 55.83 -6.75 20.39
C GLY A 17 56.12 -7.87 21.34
N CYS A 18 57.34 -8.41 21.25
CA CYS A 18 57.90 -9.39 22.21
C CYS A 18 58.07 -8.75 23.59
N SER A 19 57.36 -9.23 24.58
CA SER A 19 57.86 -9.23 25.96
C SER A 19 57.91 -10.68 26.44
N LYS A 20 59.09 -11.10 26.83
CA LYS A 20 59.36 -12.37 27.52
C LYS A 20 58.72 -12.31 28.89
N GLU A 21 57.76 -13.17 29.15
CA GLU A 21 57.49 -13.70 30.46
C GLU A 21 57.26 -15.21 30.34
N ASN A 22 58.17 -15.94 31.00
CA ASN A 22 58.01 -17.36 31.20
C ASN A 22 56.83 -17.63 32.13
N ASN A 23 55.93 -18.48 31.72
CA ASN A 23 55.22 -19.35 32.64
C ASN A 23 54.85 -20.68 31.98
N GLU A 24 55.08 -21.70 32.66
CA GLU A 24 55.10 -23.10 32.32
C GLU A 24 53.71 -23.72 32.13
N ASN A 25 53.73 -24.87 31.42
CA ASN A 25 52.66 -25.85 31.32
C ASN A 25 51.52 -25.57 30.35
N GLY A 26 51.81 -25.42 29.04
CA GLY A 26 50.95 -25.88 27.98
C GLY A 26 51.45 -27.22 27.48
N ALA A 27 50.66 -28.27 27.59
CA ALA A 27 50.93 -29.53 26.90
C ALA A 27 51.12 -29.23 25.40
N PRO A 28 52.12 -29.83 24.72
CA PRO A 28 52.31 -29.61 23.28
C PRO A 28 51.02 -29.98 22.56
N LYS A 29 50.54 -29.08 21.67
CA LYS A 29 49.45 -29.44 20.77
C LYS A 29 49.85 -30.74 20.07
N PRO A 30 49.02 -31.78 20.13
CA PRO A 30 49.37 -33.06 19.50
C PRO A 30 49.60 -32.80 17.99
N GLU A 31 50.66 -33.35 17.48
CA GLU A 31 51.02 -33.31 16.07
C GLU A 31 49.91 -34.07 15.29
N LEU A 32 49.24 -33.39 14.35
CA LEU A 32 48.19 -34.02 13.57
C LEU A 32 48.82 -34.95 12.53
N GLN A 33 48.33 -36.17 12.46
CA GLN A 33 48.69 -37.18 11.46
C GLN A 33 47.59 -37.30 10.43
N THR A 34 47.95 -37.67 9.18
CA THR A 34 47.02 -37.96 8.11
C THR A 34 46.60 -39.42 8.16
N PHE A 35 45.33 -39.66 8.14
CA PHE A 35 44.73 -41.02 8.09
C PHE A 35 43.80 -41.10 6.86
N THR A 36 43.63 -42.33 6.39
CA THR A 36 42.79 -42.58 5.21
C THR A 36 41.67 -43.61 5.56
N VAL A 37 40.49 -43.38 5.05
CA VAL A 37 39.38 -44.31 5.13
C VAL A 37 38.80 -44.57 3.73
N ALA A 38 38.56 -45.85 3.42
CA ALA A 38 37.91 -46.23 2.18
C ALA A 38 36.39 -45.99 2.29
N ALA A 39 35.78 -45.50 1.22
CA ALA A 39 34.35 -45.33 1.13
C ALA A 39 33.83 -45.84 -0.20
N VAL A 40 32.64 -46.47 -0.17
CA VAL A 40 31.93 -46.94 -1.34
C VAL A 40 30.48 -46.49 -1.29
N ILE A 41 29.97 -46.04 -2.41
CA ILE A 41 28.55 -45.73 -2.57
C ILE A 41 27.83 -47.00 -3.00
N GLU A 42 26.90 -47.48 -2.17
CA GLU A 42 26.12 -48.70 -2.46
C GLU A 42 25.18 -48.46 -3.64
N ARG A 43 25.26 -49.30 -4.62
CA ARG A 43 24.28 -49.36 -5.73
C ARG A 43 22.99 -50.00 -5.23
N VAL A 44 21.87 -49.28 -5.33
CA VAL A 44 20.55 -49.88 -5.06
C VAL A 44 20.27 -50.93 -6.11
N GLN A 45 20.13 -52.21 -5.68
CA GLN A 45 19.84 -53.29 -6.61
C GLN A 45 18.45 -53.06 -7.26
N ASP A 46 18.37 -53.27 -8.59
CA ASP A 46 17.11 -53.21 -9.33
C ASP A 46 16.18 -54.38 -8.91
N VAL A 47 15.26 -54.03 -8.03
CA VAL A 47 14.10 -54.91 -7.80
C VAL A 47 13.12 -54.65 -8.95
N ARG A 48 12.93 -55.62 -9.85
CA ARG A 48 12.12 -55.57 -11.08
C ARG A 48 10.63 -55.23 -10.91
N ALA A 49 10.22 -54.58 -9.82
CA ALA A 49 8.84 -54.35 -9.49
C ALA A 49 8.30 -52.95 -9.88
N ASN A 50 9.13 -51.99 -10.27
CA ASN A 50 8.69 -50.64 -10.73
C ASN A 50 9.38 -50.30 -12.05
N LEU A 51 8.65 -50.36 -13.15
CA LEU A 51 9.09 -50.05 -14.51
C LEU A 51 9.38 -48.55 -14.72
N ASP A 52 9.08 -47.69 -13.76
CA ASP A 52 9.09 -46.24 -13.93
C ASP A 52 10.23 -45.53 -13.17
N GLU A 53 11.14 -46.25 -12.51
CA GLU A 53 12.26 -45.64 -11.75
C GLU A 53 13.59 -46.27 -12.15
N ALA A 54 14.58 -45.43 -12.46
CA ALA A 54 15.97 -45.88 -12.70
C ALA A 54 16.78 -45.86 -11.38
N THR A 55 17.83 -46.64 -11.31
CA THR A 55 18.80 -46.55 -10.19
C THR A 55 19.64 -45.28 -10.33
N LEU A 56 19.80 -44.53 -9.24
CA LEU A 56 20.70 -43.40 -9.19
C LEU A 56 22.15 -43.85 -9.13
N GLU A 57 22.90 -43.62 -10.21
CA GLU A 57 24.36 -43.80 -10.17
C GLU A 57 25.05 -42.55 -9.68
N VAL A 58 25.80 -42.70 -8.57
CA VAL A 58 26.52 -41.58 -7.94
C VAL A 58 28.02 -41.91 -7.96
N LEU A 59 28.81 -40.93 -8.39
CA LEU A 59 30.28 -41.02 -8.41
C LEU A 59 30.86 -39.87 -7.61
N TRP A 60 31.90 -40.17 -6.84
CA TRP A 60 32.67 -39.15 -6.11
C TRP A 60 33.27 -38.13 -7.08
N GLN A 61 33.25 -36.88 -6.69
CA GLN A 61 33.79 -35.79 -7.50
C GLN A 61 35.01 -35.19 -6.82
N LYS A 62 35.95 -34.66 -7.61
CA LYS A 62 37.07 -33.93 -7.11
C LYS A 62 36.66 -32.82 -6.12
N GLY A 63 37.24 -32.87 -4.92
CA GLY A 63 36.94 -31.92 -3.84
C GLY A 63 35.79 -32.32 -2.93
N ASP A 64 35.17 -33.46 -3.14
CA ASP A 64 34.11 -33.99 -2.25
C ASP A 64 34.64 -34.16 -0.84
N ARG A 65 33.80 -33.76 0.12
CA ARG A 65 34.08 -33.87 1.56
C ARG A 65 33.01 -34.67 2.26
N ILE A 66 33.40 -35.56 3.13
CA ILE A 66 32.49 -36.28 4.04
C ILE A 66 32.77 -35.88 5.50
N GLY A 67 31.74 -35.97 6.32
CA GLY A 67 31.90 -35.85 7.79
C GLY A 67 31.97 -37.24 8.39
N LEU A 68 33.07 -37.55 9.06
CA LEU A 68 33.29 -38.77 9.86
C LEU A 68 32.76 -38.58 11.26
N VAL A 69 31.94 -39.48 11.76
CA VAL A 69 31.24 -39.35 13.06
C VAL A 69 31.72 -40.48 13.99
N ASP A 70 32.24 -40.11 15.16
CA ASP A 70 32.65 -41.06 16.21
C ASP A 70 31.41 -41.48 17.08
N ALA A 71 31.64 -42.42 18.00
CA ALA A 71 30.58 -42.92 18.91
C ALA A 71 30.04 -41.83 19.87
N LYS A 72 30.73 -40.71 20.03
CA LYS A 72 30.29 -39.58 20.84
C LYS A 72 29.54 -38.50 20.05
N GLY A 73 29.48 -38.63 18.72
CA GLY A 73 28.89 -37.69 17.84
C GLY A 73 29.82 -36.56 17.40
N ASN A 74 31.10 -36.61 17.69
CA ASN A 74 32.07 -35.64 17.17
C ASN A 74 32.23 -35.85 15.65
N ILE A 75 32.36 -34.75 14.92
CA ILE A 75 32.49 -34.77 13.46
C ILE A 75 33.89 -34.34 13.06
N THR A 76 34.53 -35.14 12.19
CA THR A 76 35.83 -34.83 11.59
C THR A 76 35.68 -34.81 10.07
N PRO A 77 36.10 -33.70 9.39
CA PRO A 77 36.06 -33.66 7.93
C PRO A 77 37.09 -34.58 7.29
N ALA A 78 36.72 -35.22 6.18
CA ALA A 78 37.64 -35.95 5.33
C ALA A 78 37.47 -35.57 3.88
N LEU A 79 38.55 -35.41 3.13
CA LEU A 79 38.60 -34.98 1.74
C LEU A 79 38.91 -36.18 0.81
N LEU A 80 38.19 -36.26 -0.29
CA LEU A 80 38.46 -37.28 -1.33
C LEU A 80 39.90 -37.12 -1.89
N ASP A 81 40.59 -38.25 -2.07
CA ASP A 81 41.82 -38.33 -2.87
C ASP A 81 41.45 -38.01 -4.36
N ASP A 82 42.12 -37.05 -4.95
CA ASP A 82 41.88 -36.61 -6.32
C ASP A 82 41.98 -37.72 -7.37
N GLU A 83 42.75 -38.78 -7.13
CA GLU A 83 42.92 -39.94 -8.01
C GLU A 83 41.65 -40.81 -8.07
N ASP A 84 40.78 -40.75 -7.05
CA ASP A 84 39.61 -41.56 -6.94
C ASP A 84 38.32 -40.84 -7.47
N ALA A 85 38.46 -39.62 -7.97
CA ALA A 85 37.36 -38.87 -8.58
C ALA A 85 36.84 -39.57 -9.84
N GLY A 86 35.50 -39.57 -10.03
CA GLY A 86 34.84 -40.28 -11.12
C GLY A 86 34.55 -41.77 -10.84
N SER A 87 34.69 -42.22 -9.59
CA SER A 87 34.43 -43.62 -9.18
C SER A 87 33.37 -43.66 -8.07
N ALA A 88 32.65 -44.77 -7.94
CA ALA A 88 31.76 -45.01 -6.80
C ALA A 88 32.52 -45.40 -5.51
N SER A 89 33.81 -45.73 -5.64
CA SER A 89 34.71 -46.05 -4.51
C SER A 89 35.80 -45.02 -4.46
N GLY A 90 36.17 -44.57 -3.25
CA GLY A 90 37.21 -43.55 -3.06
C GLY A 90 37.88 -43.64 -1.68
N ARG A 91 39.09 -43.09 -1.58
CA ARG A 91 39.82 -42.91 -0.35
C ARG A 91 39.61 -41.49 0.12
N PHE A 92 39.33 -41.33 1.41
CA PHE A 92 39.16 -40.03 2.01
C PHE A 92 40.20 -39.78 3.08
N GLU A 93 40.94 -38.69 3.03
CA GLU A 93 41.97 -38.31 3.93
C GLU A 93 41.42 -37.36 5.01
N TYR A 94 41.77 -37.62 6.28
CA TYR A 94 41.48 -36.78 7.43
C TYR A 94 42.69 -36.57 8.33
N GLN A 95 42.71 -35.50 9.08
CA GLN A 95 43.77 -35.18 10.02
C GLN A 95 43.26 -35.27 11.45
N ALA A 96 43.97 -36.05 12.28
CA ALA A 96 43.66 -36.22 13.69
C ALA A 96 44.98 -36.48 14.53
N ALA A 97 44.91 -36.31 15.83
CA ALA A 97 46.03 -36.68 16.74
C ALA A 97 46.24 -38.20 16.87
N SER A 98 45.19 -38.97 16.63
CA SER A 98 45.15 -40.45 16.55
C SER A 98 44.01 -40.86 15.65
N ALA A 99 44.05 -42.12 15.19
CA ALA A 99 42.92 -42.66 14.38
C ALA A 99 41.61 -42.56 15.14
N ILE A 100 40.56 -42.11 14.42
CA ILE A 100 39.22 -41.90 14.95
C ILE A 100 38.49 -43.24 14.97
N ASP A 101 37.74 -43.53 16.02
CA ASP A 101 36.81 -44.65 16.09
C ASP A 101 35.53 -44.29 15.30
N ILE A 102 35.59 -44.47 13.99
CA ILE A 102 34.56 -44.09 13.07
C ILE A 102 33.38 -45.04 13.19
N VAL A 103 32.16 -44.52 13.43
CA VAL A 103 30.93 -45.29 13.50
C VAL A 103 30.06 -45.01 12.27
N TYR A 104 29.92 -43.70 11.93
CA TYR A 104 29.12 -43.23 10.82
C TYR A 104 29.87 -42.22 9.98
N ALA A 105 29.32 -41.94 8.81
CA ALA A 105 29.72 -40.80 7.99
C ALA A 105 28.51 -40.22 7.26
N TYR A 106 28.70 -39.04 6.71
CA TYR A 106 27.67 -38.39 5.88
C TYR A 106 28.27 -37.57 4.76
N TYR A 107 27.48 -37.30 3.75
CA TYR A 107 27.81 -36.40 2.63
C TYR A 107 26.60 -35.51 2.30
N PRO A 108 26.81 -34.26 1.94
CA PRO A 108 28.06 -33.50 1.92
C PRO A 108 28.45 -32.99 3.32
N TYR A 109 29.74 -32.78 3.57
CA TYR A 109 30.23 -32.06 4.74
C TYR A 109 30.36 -30.57 4.41
N THR A 110 29.65 -29.69 5.14
CA THR A 110 29.68 -28.22 4.99
C THR A 110 30.31 -27.52 6.20
N GLY A 111 30.38 -28.20 7.34
CA GLY A 111 30.94 -27.70 8.60
C GLY A 111 29.89 -27.10 9.53
N SER A 112 28.64 -27.10 9.15
CA SER A 112 27.48 -26.58 9.94
C SER A 112 26.70 -27.67 10.65
N GLU A 113 26.95 -28.95 10.31
CA GLU A 113 26.19 -30.10 10.78
C GLU A 113 26.48 -30.43 12.24
N THR A 114 25.48 -30.93 12.94
CA THR A 114 25.61 -31.43 14.31
C THR A 114 25.01 -32.81 14.42
N CYS A 115 25.70 -33.70 15.18
CA CYS A 115 25.23 -35.07 15.38
C CYS A 115 25.01 -35.35 16.87
N THR A 116 23.85 -35.88 17.19
CA THR A 116 23.46 -36.30 18.55
C THR A 116 22.77 -37.66 18.47
N SER A 117 23.38 -38.65 19.16
CA SER A 117 22.86 -40.03 19.18
C SER A 117 22.58 -40.63 17.81
N GLY A 118 23.46 -40.40 16.82
CA GLY A 118 23.34 -40.90 15.45
C GLY A 118 22.33 -40.13 14.57
N LYS A 119 21.70 -39.08 15.09
CA LYS A 119 20.85 -38.19 14.30
C LYS A 119 21.63 -36.94 13.94
N LEU A 120 21.76 -36.70 12.63
CA LEU A 120 22.49 -35.57 12.07
C LEU A 120 21.49 -34.46 11.67
N SER A 121 21.75 -33.23 12.12
CA SER A 121 21.07 -32.06 11.63
C SER A 121 21.84 -31.48 10.45
N MET A 122 21.19 -31.28 9.32
CA MET A 122 21.78 -30.73 8.10
C MET A 122 20.69 -30.08 7.22
N SER A 123 21.10 -29.42 6.14
CA SER A 123 20.16 -28.68 5.27
C SER A 123 20.19 -29.18 3.83
N LEU A 124 19.03 -29.30 3.20
CA LEU A 124 18.90 -29.49 1.75
C LEU A 124 18.74 -28.13 1.05
N PRO A 125 19.63 -27.78 0.09
CA PRO A 125 19.58 -26.48 -0.58
C PRO A 125 18.23 -26.18 -1.24
N LYS A 126 17.73 -24.96 -1.02
CA LYS A 126 16.53 -24.47 -1.69
C LYS A 126 16.78 -24.20 -3.17
N VAL A 127 17.92 -23.63 -3.52
CA VAL A 127 18.33 -23.35 -4.90
C VAL A 127 19.33 -24.41 -5.32
N GLN A 128 19.00 -25.17 -6.36
CA GLN A 128 19.85 -26.20 -6.95
C GLN A 128 20.30 -25.77 -8.33
N ALA A 129 21.60 -25.90 -8.62
CA ALA A 129 22.12 -25.63 -9.96
C ALA A 129 21.75 -26.76 -10.91
N HIS A 130 21.45 -26.42 -12.15
CA HIS A 130 21.31 -27.41 -13.21
C HIS A 130 22.68 -27.96 -13.59
N ALA A 131 22.80 -29.31 -13.68
CA ALA A 131 23.97 -29.98 -14.18
C ALA A 131 23.75 -30.43 -15.61
N SER A 132 24.51 -29.91 -16.56
CA SER A 132 24.42 -30.26 -18.01
C SER A 132 24.96 -31.64 -18.31
N GLU A 133 25.91 -32.14 -17.53
CA GLU A 133 26.52 -33.45 -17.64
C GLU A 133 26.46 -34.15 -16.28
N GLY A 134 25.37 -34.82 -15.99
CA GLY A 134 25.18 -35.54 -14.73
C GLY A 134 23.83 -35.21 -14.08
N PHE A 135 23.41 -36.07 -13.17
CA PHE A 135 22.05 -36.02 -12.66
C PHE A 135 21.76 -34.96 -11.62
N VAL A 136 22.79 -34.42 -10.93
CA VAL A 136 22.62 -33.48 -9.84
C VAL A 136 23.86 -32.60 -9.63
N ALA A 137 23.63 -31.37 -9.15
CA ALA A 137 24.72 -30.48 -8.77
C ALA A 137 25.53 -31.04 -7.59
N ALA A 138 26.81 -30.73 -7.56
CA ALA A 138 27.70 -31.09 -6.46
C ALA A 138 27.12 -30.60 -5.11
N ASN A 139 27.35 -31.36 -4.04
CA ASN A 139 26.92 -31.06 -2.68
C ASN A 139 25.37 -30.93 -2.47
N THR A 140 24.56 -31.46 -3.38
CA THR A 140 23.10 -31.41 -3.26
C THR A 140 22.52 -32.75 -2.77
N LEU A 141 23.14 -33.86 -3.13
CA LEU A 141 22.65 -35.18 -2.74
C LEU A 141 23.08 -35.52 -1.31
N ILE A 142 22.14 -35.93 -0.47
CA ILE A 142 22.40 -36.29 0.93
C ILE A 142 22.57 -37.82 1.03
N MET A 143 23.67 -38.27 1.64
CA MET A 143 23.99 -39.68 1.88
C MET A 143 24.38 -39.93 3.33
N ALA A 144 24.01 -41.13 3.85
CA ALA A 144 24.47 -41.65 5.13
C ALA A 144 25.45 -42.80 4.93
N GLY A 145 26.58 -42.82 5.62
CA GLY A 145 27.59 -43.86 5.59
C GLY A 145 27.65 -44.62 6.92
N LYS A 146 27.81 -45.93 6.84
CA LYS A 146 28.08 -46.83 7.97
C LYS A 146 29.46 -47.42 7.82
N TYR A 147 30.22 -47.47 8.94
CA TYR A 147 31.54 -48.10 8.98
C TYR A 147 31.39 -49.58 9.34
N SER A 148 31.92 -50.47 8.48
CA SER A 148 32.00 -51.91 8.72
C SER A 148 33.14 -52.48 7.90
N ASP A 149 33.74 -53.58 8.38
CA ASP A 149 34.79 -54.34 7.68
C ASP A 149 35.94 -53.47 7.14
N GLY A 150 36.28 -52.38 7.86
CA GLY A 150 37.41 -51.53 7.51
C GLY A 150 37.13 -50.41 6.51
N GLY A 151 35.88 -50.16 6.15
CA GLY A 151 35.46 -49.10 5.22
C GLY A 151 34.06 -48.55 5.48
N LEU A 152 33.75 -47.52 4.76
CA LEU A 152 32.44 -46.84 4.80
C LEU A 152 31.57 -47.29 3.62
N THR A 153 30.31 -47.63 3.90
CA THR A 153 29.29 -47.90 2.86
C THR A 153 28.23 -46.81 2.93
N PHE A 154 28.12 -46.00 1.88
CA PHE A 154 27.19 -44.89 1.77
C PHE A 154 25.88 -45.27 1.03
N ARG A 155 24.75 -44.81 1.54
CA ARG A 155 23.42 -44.92 0.96
C ARG A 155 22.78 -43.56 0.80
N ASN A 156 22.11 -43.38 -0.35
CA ASN A 156 21.37 -42.12 -0.60
C ASN A 156 20.15 -42.01 0.31
N ALA A 157 19.98 -40.82 0.90
CA ALA A 157 18.85 -40.48 1.76
C ALA A 157 17.76 -39.67 1.05
N CYS A 158 18.04 -39.18 -0.17
CA CYS A 158 17.15 -38.42 -1.03
C CYS A 158 16.81 -39.20 -2.31
N SER A 159 15.83 -38.69 -3.05
CA SER A 159 15.47 -39.11 -4.42
C SER A 159 15.83 -38.03 -5.41
N VAL A 160 15.88 -38.36 -6.70
CA VAL A 160 16.02 -37.41 -7.79
C VAL A 160 14.76 -37.44 -8.65
N ALA A 161 14.10 -36.32 -8.79
CA ALA A 161 13.04 -36.14 -9.78
C ALA A 161 13.66 -35.80 -11.13
N GLN A 162 13.37 -36.60 -12.16
CA GLN A 162 13.65 -36.27 -13.56
C GLN A 162 12.42 -35.60 -14.14
N LEU A 163 12.43 -34.29 -14.26
CA LEU A 163 11.32 -33.54 -14.80
C LEU A 163 11.40 -33.50 -16.33
N ASN A 164 10.49 -34.14 -17.03
CA ASN A 164 10.32 -34.05 -18.46
C ASN A 164 9.16 -33.11 -18.77
N ILE A 165 9.49 -31.86 -19.05
CA ILE A 165 8.53 -30.75 -19.11
C ILE A 165 8.21 -30.41 -20.57
N LYS A 166 6.93 -30.47 -20.92
CA LYS A 166 6.38 -30.03 -22.21
C LYS A 166 5.38 -28.89 -22.00
N GLY A 167 5.21 -28.06 -23.01
CA GLY A 167 4.23 -26.94 -22.91
C GLY A 167 4.35 -25.94 -24.05
N GLN A 168 3.90 -24.74 -23.82
CA GLN A 168 4.13 -23.64 -24.76
C GLN A 168 5.63 -23.44 -24.99
N GLU A 169 6.04 -23.23 -26.24
CA GLU A 169 7.44 -23.00 -26.58
C GLU A 169 8.08 -21.92 -25.70
N SER A 170 9.17 -22.32 -25.04
CA SER A 170 9.86 -21.44 -24.09
C SER A 170 11.30 -21.90 -23.84
N TYR A 171 12.17 -20.95 -23.59
CA TYR A 171 13.51 -21.14 -23.03
C TYR A 171 13.45 -20.94 -21.51
N LEU A 172 13.41 -22.04 -20.76
CA LEU A 172 13.25 -22.07 -19.32
C LEU A 172 14.47 -21.44 -18.62
N ARG A 173 14.21 -20.54 -17.69
CA ARG A 173 15.22 -19.90 -16.83
C ARG A 173 15.16 -20.42 -15.41
N LYS A 174 14.02 -20.90 -14.99
CA LYS A 174 13.75 -21.30 -13.62
C LYS A 174 12.65 -22.35 -13.58
N ILE A 175 12.83 -23.36 -12.74
CA ILE A 175 11.78 -24.31 -12.39
C ILE A 175 11.62 -24.25 -10.87
N GLN A 176 10.39 -24.15 -10.38
CA GLN A 176 10.07 -24.22 -8.95
C GLN A 176 9.19 -25.44 -8.70
N ILE A 177 9.48 -26.16 -7.63
CA ILE A 177 8.69 -27.30 -7.18
C ILE A 177 8.25 -27.04 -5.76
N ARG A 178 6.97 -27.27 -5.49
CA ARG A 178 6.38 -27.14 -4.15
C ARG A 178 5.38 -28.26 -3.90
N CYS A 179 5.16 -28.56 -2.63
CA CYS A 179 4.08 -29.44 -2.20
C CYS A 179 3.41 -28.82 -0.98
N PRO A 180 2.11 -28.49 -1.04
CA PRO A 180 1.40 -27.95 0.11
C PRO A 180 1.52 -28.82 1.35
N GLY A 181 1.84 -28.22 2.48
CA GLY A 181 2.01 -28.94 3.76
C GLY A 181 3.31 -29.73 3.93
N LEU A 182 4.28 -29.61 3.01
CA LEU A 182 5.59 -30.27 3.10
C LEU A 182 6.71 -29.29 2.74
N ASN A 183 7.80 -29.30 3.51
CA ASN A 183 9.04 -28.63 3.13
C ASN A 183 9.83 -29.55 2.20
N LEU A 184 10.25 -29.05 1.03
CA LEU A 184 11.08 -29.77 0.06
C LEU A 184 12.55 -29.39 0.15
N SER A 185 12.89 -28.42 0.97
CA SER A 185 14.24 -27.89 1.22
C SER A 185 14.36 -27.33 2.63
N GLY A 186 15.57 -26.94 3.02
CA GLY A 186 15.85 -26.34 4.31
C GLY A 186 16.39 -27.34 5.35
N GLU A 187 16.36 -26.95 6.60
CA GLU A 187 16.85 -27.75 7.72
C GLU A 187 16.05 -29.03 7.90
N GLY A 188 16.76 -30.12 8.25
CA GLY A 188 16.17 -31.41 8.46
C GLY A 188 17.06 -32.36 9.22
N THR A 189 16.62 -33.60 9.38
CA THR A 189 17.31 -34.63 10.15
C THR A 189 17.59 -35.87 9.29
N LEU A 190 18.82 -36.40 9.40
CA LEU A 190 19.23 -37.66 8.82
C LEU A 190 19.59 -38.66 9.94
N ASP A 191 18.96 -39.83 9.97
CA ASP A 191 19.31 -40.88 10.92
C ASP A 191 20.41 -41.77 10.30
N LEU A 192 21.66 -41.57 10.80
CA LEU A 192 22.85 -42.28 10.36
C LEU A 192 22.83 -43.75 10.79
N SER A 193 22.05 -44.10 11.82
CA SER A 193 21.93 -45.46 12.33
C SER A 193 21.01 -46.37 11.46
N SER A 194 20.16 -45.76 10.65
CA SER A 194 19.16 -46.45 9.80
C SER A 194 19.82 -47.21 8.66
N ASP A 195 19.32 -48.44 8.40
CA ASP A 195 19.73 -49.22 7.21
C ASP A 195 19.08 -48.70 5.91
N ASN A 196 18.03 -47.90 6.08
CA ASN A 196 17.33 -47.23 4.96
C ASN A 196 17.25 -45.72 5.28
N PRO A 197 18.37 -44.97 5.14
CA PRO A 197 18.40 -43.58 5.52
C PRO A 197 17.45 -42.75 4.71
N ARG A 198 16.81 -41.80 5.38
CA ARG A 198 15.96 -40.76 4.74
C ARG A 198 16.28 -39.41 5.37
N PHE A 199 16.41 -38.43 4.52
CA PHE A 199 16.44 -37.04 5.00
C PHE A 199 15.01 -36.54 5.19
N ILE A 200 14.69 -36.09 6.38
CA ILE A 200 13.38 -35.61 6.76
C ILE A 200 13.51 -34.11 7.06
N THR A 201 12.86 -33.26 6.27
CA THR A 201 12.80 -31.81 6.47
C THR A 201 12.00 -31.48 7.72
N GLY A 202 12.27 -30.30 8.30
CA GLY A 202 11.51 -29.77 9.44
C GLY A 202 10.04 -29.57 9.15
N GLU A 203 9.23 -29.41 10.21
CA GLU A 203 7.80 -29.12 10.08
C GLU A 203 7.56 -27.79 9.37
N VAL A 204 6.42 -27.69 8.67
CA VAL A 204 5.99 -26.44 8.04
C VAL A 204 5.41 -25.53 9.11
N THR A 205 6.04 -24.39 9.34
CA THR A 205 5.59 -23.40 10.32
C THR A 205 4.69 -22.32 9.72
N ASP A 206 5.05 -21.82 8.54
CA ASP A 206 4.33 -20.74 7.87
C ASP A 206 3.92 -21.07 6.44
N ALA A 207 4.90 -21.41 5.61
CA ALA A 207 4.68 -21.82 4.24
C ALA A 207 5.61 -22.98 3.89
N SER A 208 5.14 -23.89 3.01
CA SER A 208 5.95 -24.99 2.53
C SER A 208 7.16 -24.47 1.76
N ALA A 209 8.36 -24.80 2.22
CA ALA A 209 9.59 -24.50 1.49
C ALA A 209 9.69 -25.34 0.23
N GLY A 210 9.77 -24.70 -0.94
CA GLY A 210 9.97 -25.35 -2.23
C GLY A 210 11.43 -25.52 -2.58
N VAL A 211 11.68 -26.14 -3.73
CA VAL A 211 12.99 -26.24 -4.39
C VAL A 211 12.95 -25.48 -5.71
N GLU A 212 14.03 -24.78 -6.01
CA GLU A 212 14.20 -24.01 -7.23
C GLU A 212 15.41 -24.55 -8.02
N VAL A 213 15.21 -24.82 -9.31
CA VAL A 213 16.30 -25.09 -10.25
C VAL A 213 16.57 -23.82 -11.05
N ASN A 214 17.78 -23.30 -10.90
CA ASN A 214 18.23 -22.12 -11.64
C ASN A 214 18.84 -22.56 -12.98
N LEU A 215 18.24 -22.10 -14.08
CA LEU A 215 18.62 -22.39 -15.47
C LEU A 215 19.13 -21.15 -16.22
N ALA A 216 19.43 -20.06 -15.50
CA ALA A 216 19.77 -18.79 -16.14
C ALA A 216 21.02 -18.85 -17.04
N SER A 217 22.00 -19.71 -16.69
CA SER A 217 23.23 -19.93 -17.47
C SER A 217 23.09 -20.99 -18.56
N ASP A 218 22.15 -21.93 -18.42
CA ASP A 218 21.93 -23.05 -19.35
C ASP A 218 20.42 -23.27 -19.52
N ARG A 219 19.84 -22.49 -20.42
CA ARG A 219 18.39 -22.47 -20.65
C ARG A 219 17.93 -23.73 -21.38
N LEU A 220 16.99 -24.42 -20.77
CA LEU A 220 16.37 -25.58 -21.39
C LEU A 220 15.25 -25.13 -22.33
N HIS A 221 15.28 -25.62 -23.55
CA HIS A 221 14.21 -25.40 -24.54
C HIS A 221 13.11 -26.43 -24.38
N MET A 222 11.88 -26.00 -24.25
CA MET A 222 10.71 -26.88 -24.26
C MET A 222 9.73 -26.44 -25.37
N THR A 223 9.02 -27.42 -25.90
CA THR A 223 7.88 -27.21 -26.82
C THR A 223 6.72 -28.13 -26.44
N SER A 224 5.63 -28.07 -27.17
CA SER A 224 4.50 -29.00 -26.99
C SER A 224 4.87 -30.45 -27.38
N SER A 225 5.88 -30.65 -28.26
CA SER A 225 6.34 -31.97 -28.75
C SER A 225 7.63 -32.40 -28.08
N GLU A 226 8.55 -31.48 -27.79
CA GLU A 226 9.88 -31.79 -27.24
C GLU A 226 9.95 -31.38 -25.78
N ALA A 227 10.37 -32.30 -24.91
CA ALA A 227 10.48 -32.08 -23.49
C ALA A 227 11.82 -31.44 -23.12
N ALA A 228 11.79 -30.39 -22.29
CA ALA A 228 12.94 -29.97 -21.51
C ALA A 228 13.11 -30.92 -20.32
N THR A 229 14.32 -31.44 -20.12
CA THR A 229 14.60 -32.37 -19.00
C THR A 229 15.48 -31.68 -17.97
N ALA A 230 15.03 -31.67 -16.70
CA ALA A 230 15.79 -31.17 -15.57
C ALA A 230 15.78 -32.19 -14.43
N TYR A 231 16.85 -32.19 -13.62
CA TYR A 231 16.98 -33.07 -12.45
C TYR A 231 16.95 -32.27 -11.17
N VAL A 232 16.22 -32.78 -10.16
CA VAL A 232 16.02 -32.09 -8.87
C VAL A 232 16.10 -33.08 -7.74
N VAL A 233 16.92 -32.81 -6.73
CA VAL A 233 16.99 -33.57 -5.48
C VAL A 233 15.82 -33.19 -4.59
N LEU A 234 15.07 -34.20 -4.15
CA LEU A 234 13.93 -34.08 -3.25
C LEU A 234 14.07 -35.06 -2.08
N PRO A 235 13.57 -34.70 -0.87
CA PRO A 235 13.44 -35.68 0.20
C PRO A 235 12.66 -36.91 -0.26
N ALA A 236 13.01 -38.10 0.23
CA ALA A 236 12.24 -39.30 -0.12
C ALA A 236 10.90 -39.29 0.62
N GLY A 237 9.78 -39.46 -0.11
CA GLY A 237 8.44 -39.41 0.49
C GLY A 237 7.33 -39.45 -0.55
N SER A 238 6.08 -39.32 -0.09
CA SER A 238 4.89 -39.23 -0.93
C SER A 238 4.32 -37.83 -0.89
N TYR A 239 4.12 -37.26 -2.05
CA TYR A 239 3.73 -35.85 -2.24
C TYR A 239 2.33 -35.77 -2.83
N ASN A 240 1.40 -35.14 -2.13
CA ASN A 240 0.02 -34.90 -2.56
C ASN A 240 -0.11 -33.44 -3.06
N GLY A 241 -0.57 -33.26 -4.29
CA GLY A 241 -0.75 -31.91 -4.85
C GLY A 241 0.58 -31.24 -5.23
N LEU A 242 1.55 -32.02 -5.72
CA LEU A 242 2.84 -31.48 -6.20
C LEU A 242 2.60 -30.42 -7.27
N ILE A 243 3.21 -29.27 -7.10
CA ILE A 243 3.14 -28.13 -8.01
C ILE A 243 4.50 -27.95 -8.67
N VAL A 244 4.53 -27.87 -10.00
CA VAL A 244 5.69 -27.51 -10.80
C VAL A 244 5.37 -26.23 -11.55
N GLU A 245 6.22 -25.23 -11.39
CA GLU A 245 6.08 -23.94 -12.00
C GLU A 245 7.32 -23.61 -12.82
N THR A 246 7.14 -23.10 -14.04
CA THR A 246 8.23 -22.72 -14.92
C THR A 246 8.18 -21.23 -15.24
N LEU A 247 9.36 -20.61 -15.29
CA LEU A 247 9.57 -19.26 -15.79
C LEU A 247 10.54 -19.31 -16.96
N GLY A 248 10.18 -18.69 -18.07
CA GLY A 248 10.98 -18.68 -19.27
C GLY A 248 10.72 -17.46 -20.16
N ASN A 249 11.35 -17.48 -21.31
CA ASN A 249 11.17 -16.47 -22.34
C ASN A 249 10.88 -17.14 -23.68
N THR A 250 10.14 -16.46 -24.57
CA THR A 250 9.98 -16.89 -25.96
C THR A 250 11.29 -16.74 -26.73
N ASP A 251 12.17 -15.86 -26.32
CA ASP A 251 13.52 -15.68 -26.87
C ASP A 251 14.59 -16.22 -25.91
N LYS A 252 15.56 -16.95 -26.45
CA LYS A 252 16.70 -17.50 -25.70
C LYS A 252 17.52 -16.41 -25.00
N THR A 253 17.56 -15.19 -25.51
CA THR A 253 18.35 -14.04 -24.99
C THR A 253 17.59 -13.17 -23.99
N GLY A 254 16.27 -13.36 -23.84
CA GLY A 254 15.44 -12.57 -22.93
C GLY A 254 15.94 -12.54 -21.48
N THR A 255 15.73 -11.45 -20.76
CA THR A 255 16.20 -11.24 -19.37
C THR A 255 15.19 -11.71 -18.33
N ALA A 256 15.55 -11.61 -17.06
CA ALA A 256 14.65 -11.96 -15.95
C ALA A 256 13.41 -11.05 -15.87
N SER A 257 13.58 -9.78 -16.20
CA SER A 257 12.49 -8.79 -16.26
C SER A 257 11.53 -9.03 -17.42
N ASP A 258 12.00 -9.75 -18.45
CA ASP A 258 11.26 -9.99 -19.69
C ASP A 258 10.68 -11.40 -19.73
N SER A 259 10.52 -12.09 -18.59
CA SER A 259 9.90 -13.41 -18.53
C SER A 259 8.46 -13.33 -19.01
N ASP A 260 8.27 -13.80 -20.23
CA ASP A 260 7.00 -13.72 -20.95
C ASP A 260 6.22 -15.04 -20.98
N VAL A 261 6.84 -16.13 -20.53
CA VAL A 261 6.21 -17.43 -20.39
C VAL A 261 6.34 -17.94 -18.96
N SER A 262 5.21 -18.12 -18.29
CA SER A 262 5.13 -18.75 -16.99
C SER A 262 3.96 -19.71 -16.97
N LEU A 263 4.24 -20.96 -16.67
CA LEU A 263 3.28 -22.05 -16.73
C LEU A 263 3.26 -22.82 -15.42
N ILE A 264 2.13 -23.44 -15.10
CA ILE A 264 1.92 -24.16 -13.85
C ILE A 264 1.36 -25.55 -14.16
N TYR A 265 1.89 -26.54 -13.45
CA TYR A 265 1.33 -27.88 -13.37
C TYR A 265 1.02 -28.22 -11.92
N LYS A 266 -0.16 -28.73 -11.65
CA LYS A 266 -0.58 -29.25 -10.33
C LYS A 266 -0.97 -30.70 -10.47
N SER A 267 -0.29 -31.58 -9.73
CA SER A 267 -0.60 -33.00 -9.76
C SER A 267 -1.93 -33.29 -9.05
N SER A 268 -2.81 -34.02 -9.74
CA SER A 268 -4.07 -34.49 -9.13
C SER A 268 -3.90 -35.81 -8.36
N LYS A 269 -2.72 -36.41 -8.43
CA LYS A 269 -2.40 -37.71 -7.80
C LYS A 269 -1.20 -37.56 -6.89
N SER A 270 -1.11 -38.43 -5.88
CA SER A 270 0.08 -38.55 -5.06
C SER A 270 1.25 -39.08 -5.89
N VAL A 271 2.41 -38.48 -5.74
CA VAL A 271 3.67 -38.88 -6.36
C VAL A 271 4.63 -39.34 -5.28
N THR A 272 5.16 -40.56 -5.37
CA THR A 272 6.10 -41.10 -4.37
C THR A 272 7.52 -41.10 -4.94
N PHE A 273 8.45 -40.58 -4.18
CA PHE A 273 9.88 -40.53 -4.46
C PHE A 273 10.62 -41.41 -3.48
N ASN A 274 11.39 -42.41 -3.99
CA ASN A 274 12.13 -43.34 -3.18
C ASN A 274 13.62 -42.92 -3.04
N ALA A 275 14.20 -43.09 -1.86
CA ALA A 275 15.63 -42.83 -1.66
C ALA A 275 16.51 -43.66 -2.59
N GLY A 276 17.55 -43.04 -3.16
CA GLY A 276 18.47 -43.67 -4.08
C GLY A 276 17.90 -44.00 -5.46
N ARG A 277 16.73 -43.44 -5.81
CA ARG A 277 16.06 -43.63 -7.11
C ARG A 277 15.92 -42.32 -7.88
N VAL A 278 15.98 -42.44 -9.22
CA VAL A 278 15.58 -41.40 -10.16
C VAL A 278 14.17 -41.68 -10.61
N ARG A 279 13.25 -40.75 -10.30
CA ARG A 279 11.86 -40.89 -10.73
C ARG A 279 11.53 -39.94 -11.87
N PRO A 280 11.20 -40.46 -13.08
CA PRO A 280 10.67 -39.62 -14.15
C PRO A 280 9.30 -39.03 -13.78
N LEU A 281 9.14 -37.73 -13.99
CA LEU A 281 7.88 -37.00 -13.88
C LEU A 281 7.60 -36.31 -15.21
N ASN A 282 6.67 -36.85 -15.99
CA ASN A 282 6.25 -36.24 -17.24
C ASN A 282 5.21 -35.19 -16.95
N VAL A 283 5.55 -33.93 -17.20
CA VAL A 283 4.76 -32.76 -16.88
C VAL A 283 4.35 -32.06 -18.17
N THR A 284 3.05 -31.90 -18.39
CA THR A 284 2.55 -31.03 -19.44
C THR A 284 2.06 -29.74 -18.81
N MET A 285 2.78 -28.65 -19.07
CA MET A 285 2.46 -27.34 -18.56
C MET A 285 1.31 -26.74 -19.36
N THR A 286 0.31 -26.23 -18.66
CA THR A 286 -0.87 -25.61 -19.29
C THR A 286 -1.13 -24.25 -18.66
N LEU A 287 -1.62 -23.31 -19.48
CA LEU A 287 -2.24 -22.11 -18.96
C LEU A 287 -3.60 -22.46 -18.32
N PRO A 288 -4.04 -21.71 -17.29
CA PRO A 288 -5.42 -21.81 -16.85
C PRO A 288 -6.37 -21.59 -18.02
N GLN A 289 -7.41 -22.44 -18.14
CA GLN A 289 -8.29 -22.44 -19.30
C GLN A 289 -8.92 -21.06 -19.52
N ASN A 290 -8.77 -20.50 -20.74
CA ASN A 290 -9.27 -19.20 -21.15
C ASN A 290 -8.70 -17.99 -20.36
N ALA A 291 -7.66 -18.18 -19.56
CA ALA A 291 -7.06 -17.05 -18.85
C ALA A 291 -6.22 -16.17 -19.77
N THR A 292 -6.49 -14.90 -19.78
CA THR A 292 -5.64 -13.87 -20.39
C THR A 292 -4.84 -13.07 -19.34
N VAL A 293 -5.27 -13.15 -18.06
CA VAL A 293 -4.52 -12.64 -16.91
C VAL A 293 -4.53 -13.71 -15.84
N TYR A 294 -3.36 -13.98 -15.27
CA TYR A 294 -3.19 -14.92 -14.17
C TYR A 294 -1.96 -14.54 -13.35
N GLY A 295 -1.84 -15.05 -12.15
CA GLY A 295 -0.71 -14.73 -11.29
C GLY A 295 -0.89 -15.25 -9.88
N ARG A 296 -0.11 -14.68 -8.99
CA ARG A 296 -0.04 -15.08 -7.59
C ARG A 296 0.04 -13.90 -6.66
N VAL A 297 -0.60 -14.00 -5.49
CA VAL A 297 -0.46 -13.04 -4.40
C VAL A 297 0.29 -13.70 -3.26
N LEU A 298 1.40 -13.09 -2.84
CA LEU A 298 2.31 -13.59 -1.82
C LEU A 298 2.59 -12.54 -0.75
N CYS A 299 2.94 -12.98 0.46
CA CYS A 299 3.63 -12.18 1.47
C CYS A 299 4.96 -12.87 1.76
N GLY A 300 6.06 -12.35 1.21
CA GLY A 300 7.30 -13.09 1.10
C GLY A 300 7.11 -14.40 0.32
N GLU A 301 7.33 -15.54 0.95
CA GLU A 301 7.07 -16.86 0.32
C GLU A 301 5.68 -17.44 0.63
N LYS A 302 4.94 -16.81 1.54
CA LYS A 302 3.65 -17.28 2.02
C LYS A 302 2.54 -16.92 1.05
N PRO A 303 1.76 -17.88 0.54
CA PRO A 303 0.60 -17.58 -0.28
C PRO A 303 -0.50 -16.89 0.52
N VAL A 304 -1.17 -15.91 -0.09
CA VAL A 304 -2.31 -15.23 0.53
C VAL A 304 -3.58 -15.59 -0.23
N SER A 305 -4.45 -16.33 0.44
CA SER A 305 -5.73 -16.83 -0.10
C SER A 305 -6.85 -15.80 0.08
N GLY A 306 -7.85 -15.83 -0.82
CA GLY A 306 -9.05 -15.00 -0.70
C GLY A 306 -8.86 -13.53 -1.09
N VAL A 307 -7.69 -13.16 -1.62
CA VAL A 307 -7.44 -11.79 -2.08
C VAL A 307 -8.25 -11.52 -3.35
N ALA A 308 -9.07 -10.48 -3.33
CA ALA A 308 -9.80 -10.05 -4.52
C ALA A 308 -8.84 -9.41 -5.53
N VAL A 309 -8.90 -9.88 -6.78
CA VAL A 309 -8.11 -9.40 -7.91
C VAL A 309 -9.04 -9.01 -9.05
N THR A 310 -8.85 -7.83 -9.61
CA THR A 310 -9.75 -7.28 -10.62
C THR A 310 -9.00 -6.59 -11.76
N ASP A 311 -9.62 -6.55 -12.95
CA ASP A 311 -9.23 -5.73 -14.09
C ASP A 311 -10.09 -4.46 -14.24
N GLY A 312 -10.90 -4.16 -13.21
CA GLY A 312 -11.87 -3.08 -13.20
C GLY A 312 -13.29 -3.49 -13.66
N GLY A 313 -13.44 -4.66 -14.25
CA GLY A 313 -14.75 -5.21 -14.67
C GLY A 313 -14.98 -6.62 -14.14
N ASN A 314 -13.99 -7.47 -14.33
CA ASN A 314 -13.96 -8.81 -13.75
C ASN A 314 -13.35 -8.76 -12.35
N LEU A 315 -13.80 -9.67 -11.48
CA LEU A 315 -13.25 -9.83 -10.14
C LEU A 315 -13.20 -11.33 -9.82
N VAL A 316 -12.04 -11.78 -9.35
CA VAL A 316 -11.78 -13.16 -8.90
C VAL A 316 -11.06 -13.11 -7.56
N THR A 317 -10.99 -14.24 -6.86
CA THR A 317 -10.22 -14.36 -5.62
C THR A 317 -9.10 -15.37 -5.76
N THR A 318 -8.01 -15.17 -5.00
CA THR A 318 -6.91 -16.12 -4.94
C THR A 318 -7.32 -17.41 -4.24
N ASP A 319 -6.80 -18.55 -4.71
CA ASP A 319 -6.96 -19.86 -4.07
C ASP A 319 -6.04 -20.03 -2.85
N THR A 320 -6.04 -21.21 -2.23
CA THR A 320 -5.21 -21.54 -1.06
C THR A 320 -3.71 -21.48 -1.32
N ASP A 321 -3.27 -21.56 -2.56
CA ASP A 321 -1.88 -21.46 -2.98
C ASP A 321 -1.54 -20.04 -3.47
N GLY A 322 -2.47 -19.09 -3.30
CA GLY A 322 -2.35 -17.68 -3.69
C GLY A 322 -2.53 -17.44 -5.18
N TYR A 323 -2.91 -18.43 -5.99
CA TYR A 323 -3.11 -18.25 -7.43
C TYR A 323 -4.48 -17.66 -7.77
N TYR A 324 -4.50 -16.87 -8.82
CA TYR A 324 -5.71 -16.38 -9.47
C TYR A 324 -5.59 -16.45 -10.98
N SER A 325 -6.72 -16.51 -11.66
CA SER A 325 -6.79 -16.39 -13.13
C SER A 325 -8.13 -15.81 -13.56
N MET A 326 -8.12 -15.01 -14.62
CA MET A 326 -9.33 -14.44 -15.21
C MET A 326 -9.24 -14.36 -16.73
N SER A 327 -10.39 -14.45 -17.40
CA SER A 327 -10.53 -14.06 -18.80
C SER A 327 -10.82 -12.58 -18.86
N SER A 328 -9.83 -11.78 -19.23
CA SER A 328 -9.88 -10.33 -19.28
C SER A 328 -9.58 -9.83 -20.68
N ALA A 329 -10.35 -8.86 -21.16
CA ALA A 329 -10.01 -8.07 -22.33
C ALA A 329 -9.01 -6.94 -21.99
N LYS A 330 -8.54 -6.86 -20.75
CA LYS A 330 -7.63 -5.82 -20.24
C LYS A 330 -8.13 -4.40 -20.51
N PRO A 331 -9.40 -4.09 -20.21
CA PRO A 331 -10.06 -2.86 -20.66
C PRO A 331 -9.42 -1.59 -20.09
N HIS A 332 -8.80 -1.71 -18.94
CA HIS A 332 -8.18 -0.59 -18.21
C HIS A 332 -6.66 -0.54 -18.33
N GLY A 333 -6.06 -1.49 -19.04
CA GLY A 333 -4.61 -1.59 -19.15
C GLY A 333 -3.91 -1.89 -17.81
N MET A 334 -4.65 -2.38 -16.80
CA MET A 334 -4.12 -2.71 -15.49
C MET A 334 -4.93 -3.80 -14.78
N VAL A 335 -4.30 -4.41 -13.79
CA VAL A 335 -4.89 -5.35 -12.82
C VAL A 335 -4.52 -4.88 -11.42
N TYR A 336 -5.46 -4.98 -10.49
CA TYR A 336 -5.23 -4.52 -9.12
C TYR A 336 -5.92 -5.42 -8.09
N ILE A 337 -5.47 -5.32 -6.85
CA ILE A 337 -5.97 -6.11 -5.72
C ILE A 337 -6.71 -5.23 -4.72
N SER A 338 -7.72 -5.80 -4.06
CA SER A 338 -8.21 -5.27 -2.79
C SER A 338 -7.27 -5.77 -1.69
N ILE A 339 -6.47 -4.86 -1.11
CA ILE A 339 -5.51 -5.23 -0.06
C ILE A 339 -6.28 -5.86 1.10
N PRO A 340 -5.96 -7.09 1.52
CA PRO A 340 -6.66 -7.73 2.63
C PRO A 340 -6.21 -7.16 3.99
N SER A 341 -7.09 -7.25 4.99
CA SER A 341 -6.77 -6.87 6.36
C SER A 341 -5.54 -7.62 6.91
N GLY A 342 -4.72 -6.94 7.70
CA GLY A 342 -3.45 -7.45 8.24
C GLY A 342 -2.27 -7.28 7.29
N TYR A 343 -2.49 -6.77 6.08
CA TYR A 343 -1.45 -6.56 5.09
C TYR A 343 -1.42 -5.12 4.60
N THR A 344 -0.27 -4.76 4.06
CA THR A 344 -0.06 -3.53 3.29
C THR A 344 0.74 -3.85 2.02
N VAL A 345 0.98 -2.84 1.20
CA VAL A 345 1.84 -2.93 0.02
C VAL A 345 2.93 -1.87 0.10
N ARG A 346 3.97 -2.02 -0.71
CA ARG A 346 5.01 -1.01 -0.80
C ARG A 346 4.42 0.35 -1.15
N ARG A 347 4.93 1.41 -0.51
CA ARG A 347 4.66 2.78 -0.91
C ARG A 347 5.47 3.10 -2.16
N GLY A 348 4.78 3.40 -3.22
CA GLY A 348 5.35 3.82 -4.49
C GLY A 348 5.62 5.31 -4.57
N TYR A 349 6.03 5.77 -5.73
CA TYR A 349 6.24 7.18 -6.04
C TYR A 349 4.94 7.97 -5.89
N GLY A 350 5.04 9.21 -5.39
CA GLY A 350 3.88 10.03 -5.05
C GLY A 350 3.16 9.61 -3.78
N SER A 351 3.78 8.76 -2.95
CA SER A 351 3.22 8.16 -1.73
C SER A 351 2.02 7.22 -1.97
N VAL A 352 1.82 6.77 -3.22
CA VAL A 352 0.72 5.89 -3.62
C VAL A 352 1.05 4.44 -3.26
N PRO A 353 0.13 3.67 -2.65
CA PRO A 353 0.34 2.25 -2.41
C PRO A 353 0.34 1.46 -3.73
N GLU A 354 1.30 0.52 -3.90
CA GLU A 354 1.48 -0.25 -5.13
C GLU A 354 0.59 -1.50 -5.20
N PHE A 355 -0.72 -1.33 -5.11
CA PHE A 355 -1.71 -2.42 -5.18
C PHE A 355 -2.15 -2.78 -6.61
N TYR A 356 -1.58 -2.16 -7.63
CA TYR A 356 -1.91 -2.36 -9.04
C TYR A 356 -0.65 -2.63 -9.89
N ARG A 357 -0.88 -3.25 -11.07
CA ARG A 357 0.14 -3.50 -12.09
C ARG A 357 -0.44 -3.21 -13.46
N TYR A 358 0.37 -2.64 -14.35
CA TYR A 358 -0.04 -2.43 -15.73
C TYR A 358 0.03 -3.73 -16.53
N THR A 359 -0.91 -3.90 -17.46
CA THR A 359 -0.84 -4.94 -18.49
C THR A 359 -0.02 -4.39 -19.67
N VAL A 360 0.89 -5.22 -20.19
CA VAL A 360 1.78 -4.84 -21.29
C VAL A 360 1.52 -5.65 -22.55
N LYS A 361 0.77 -6.75 -22.46
CA LYS A 361 0.44 -7.61 -23.59
C LYS A 361 -0.96 -7.31 -24.13
N GLU A 362 -1.14 -7.59 -25.41
CA GLU A 362 -2.43 -7.49 -26.08
C GLU A 362 -3.55 -8.23 -25.35
N ALA A 363 -4.79 -7.80 -25.54
CA ALA A 363 -5.96 -8.29 -24.81
C ALA A 363 -6.10 -9.83 -24.80
N THR A 364 -5.80 -10.49 -25.91
CA THR A 364 -5.94 -11.94 -26.07
C THR A 364 -4.70 -12.74 -25.66
N VAL A 365 -3.59 -12.06 -25.37
CA VAL A 365 -2.31 -12.72 -25.03
C VAL A 365 -2.25 -12.94 -23.51
N PRO A 366 -2.07 -14.18 -23.05
CA PRO A 366 -1.93 -14.47 -21.63
C PRO A 366 -0.73 -13.74 -21.01
N GLU A 367 -0.97 -13.16 -19.83
CA GLU A 367 0.01 -12.40 -19.09
C GLU A 367 -0.01 -12.78 -17.62
N ARG A 368 1.17 -13.03 -17.05
CA ARG A 368 1.32 -13.25 -15.62
C ARG A 368 1.56 -11.94 -14.89
N ILE A 369 0.77 -11.72 -13.86
CA ILE A 369 0.86 -10.54 -13.00
C ILE A 369 0.82 -11.00 -11.55
N ASP A 370 1.95 -10.87 -10.85
CA ASP A 370 2.08 -11.24 -9.44
C ASP A 370 2.01 -10.00 -8.55
N PHE A 371 1.48 -10.20 -7.32
CA PHE A 371 1.44 -9.17 -6.28
C PHE A 371 2.19 -9.64 -5.05
N GLU A 372 2.92 -8.72 -4.44
CA GLU A 372 3.60 -8.92 -3.17
C GLU A 372 2.95 -8.05 -2.09
N LEU A 373 2.52 -8.69 -1.02
CA LEU A 373 2.00 -8.07 0.18
C LEU A 373 3.08 -8.04 1.26
N ILE A 374 2.95 -7.09 2.16
CA ILE A 374 3.79 -6.93 3.35
C ILE A 374 2.89 -7.19 4.56
N ASP A 375 3.32 -8.03 5.48
CA ASP A 375 2.62 -8.25 6.74
C ASP A 375 2.63 -6.94 7.55
N ASP A 376 1.47 -6.43 7.85
CA ASP A 376 1.29 -5.19 8.63
C ASP A 376 0.71 -5.47 10.04
N GLY A 377 0.54 -6.74 10.38
CA GLY A 377 0.08 -7.18 11.69
C GLY A 377 -1.34 -6.73 12.05
N ASP A 378 -1.58 -6.48 13.34
CA ASP A 378 -2.89 -6.05 13.83
C ASP A 378 -3.18 -4.60 13.42
N GLN A 379 -4.23 -4.41 12.64
CA GLN A 379 -4.75 -3.14 12.16
C GLN A 379 -6.10 -2.77 12.80
N THR A 380 -6.51 -3.49 13.85
CA THR A 380 -7.80 -3.26 14.55
C THR A 380 -7.93 -1.81 15.01
N ASN A 381 -6.81 -1.21 15.46
CA ASN A 381 -6.72 0.20 15.79
C ASN A 381 -5.86 0.91 14.74
N HIS A 382 -6.48 1.84 14.03
CA HIS A 382 -5.78 2.64 13.01
C HIS A 382 -6.36 4.04 12.88
N THR A 383 -5.66 4.89 12.16
CA THR A 383 -6.10 6.25 11.84
C THR A 383 -6.13 6.44 10.33
N MET A 384 -7.24 6.99 9.82
CA MET A 384 -7.37 7.42 8.43
C MET A 384 -7.47 8.95 8.39
N LEU A 385 -6.54 9.59 7.68
CA LEU A 385 -6.58 11.03 7.41
C LEU A 385 -7.33 11.25 6.09
N LEU A 386 -8.35 12.11 6.10
CA LEU A 386 -9.20 12.38 4.93
C LEU A 386 -8.96 13.82 4.47
N ILE A 387 -8.47 13.99 3.24
CA ILE A 387 -8.02 15.27 2.70
C ILE A 387 -8.78 15.55 1.41
N GLY A 388 -9.65 16.58 1.41
CA GLY A 388 -10.41 16.99 0.23
C GLY A 388 -9.81 18.23 -0.45
N ASP A 389 -10.07 18.41 -1.73
CA ASP A 389 -9.89 19.64 -2.50
C ASP A 389 -8.55 20.34 -2.24
N ILE A 390 -7.47 19.75 -2.70
CA ILE A 390 -6.12 20.31 -2.55
C ILE A 390 -5.87 21.44 -3.54
N HIS A 391 -6.34 21.30 -4.77
CA HIS A 391 -6.24 22.27 -5.86
C HIS A 391 -4.86 22.93 -5.98
N LEU A 392 -3.84 22.11 -6.05
CA LEU A 392 -2.50 22.63 -6.25
C LEU A 392 -2.34 23.10 -7.70
N MET A 393 -1.77 24.28 -7.88
CA MET A 393 -1.52 24.91 -9.17
C MET A 393 -0.05 25.22 -9.34
N GLY A 394 0.37 25.25 -10.60
CA GLY A 394 1.73 25.58 -10.98
C GLY A 394 2.05 27.06 -10.81
N TYR A 395 3.27 27.40 -11.17
CA TYR A 395 3.76 28.78 -11.16
C TYR A 395 3.17 29.57 -12.33
N ASN A 396 2.60 30.73 -12.08
CA ASN A 396 2.35 31.65 -13.16
C ASN A 396 3.64 32.34 -13.62
N SER A 397 3.69 32.83 -14.84
CA SER A 397 4.85 33.52 -15.43
C SER A 397 5.29 34.77 -14.66
N ASN A 398 4.48 35.25 -13.73
CA ASN A 398 4.73 36.41 -12.89
C ASN A 398 5.17 36.06 -11.45
N GLY A 399 5.33 34.80 -11.13
CA GLY A 399 6.02 34.29 -9.93
C GLY A 399 5.35 34.49 -8.57
N ASN A 400 4.21 35.18 -8.46
CA ASN A 400 3.78 35.69 -7.17
C ASN A 400 2.62 34.95 -6.50
N GLU A 401 1.73 34.29 -7.22
CA GLU A 401 0.57 33.61 -6.58
C GLU A 401 0.76 32.10 -6.45
N ALA A 402 1.41 31.48 -7.38
CA ALA A 402 1.64 30.05 -7.38
C ALA A 402 2.54 29.55 -6.24
N ASN A 403 3.54 30.34 -5.85
CA ASN A 403 4.42 30.01 -4.71
C ASN A 403 3.68 29.91 -3.37
N ARG A 404 2.52 30.54 -3.24
CA ARG A 404 1.79 30.57 -1.95
C ARG A 404 1.03 29.30 -1.69
N ASN A 405 0.35 28.75 -2.69
CA ASN A 405 -0.40 27.50 -2.52
C ASN A 405 0.55 26.35 -2.24
N LEU A 406 1.69 26.28 -2.90
CA LEU A 406 2.73 25.29 -2.64
C LEU A 406 3.30 25.42 -1.22
N THR A 407 3.53 26.65 -0.75
CA THR A 407 4.00 26.92 0.62
C THR A 407 2.98 26.43 1.66
N GLN A 408 1.70 26.73 1.46
CA GLN A 408 0.63 26.31 2.35
C GLN A 408 0.39 24.79 2.30
N PHE A 409 0.46 24.20 1.12
CA PHE A 409 0.37 22.75 0.96
C PHE A 409 1.55 22.03 1.63
N ASN A 410 2.77 22.53 1.49
CA ASN A 410 3.92 21.97 2.20
C ASN A 410 3.77 22.08 3.73
N ALA A 411 3.10 23.13 4.24
CA ALA A 411 2.78 23.22 5.66
C ALA A 411 1.82 22.12 6.10
N LEU A 412 0.80 21.80 5.30
CA LEU A 412 -0.12 20.68 5.52
C LEU A 412 0.65 19.35 5.53
N VAL A 413 1.49 19.09 4.52
CA VAL A 413 2.30 17.87 4.44
C VAL A 413 3.20 17.72 5.66
N ASN A 414 3.88 18.80 6.07
CA ASN A 414 4.74 18.80 7.26
C ASN A 414 3.95 18.56 8.55
N GLU A 415 2.73 19.09 8.67
CA GLU A 415 1.85 18.85 9.80
C GLU A 415 1.44 17.38 9.88
N ILE A 416 1.05 16.78 8.74
CA ILE A 416 0.70 15.37 8.65
C ILE A 416 1.91 14.49 8.97
N ASN A 417 3.07 14.76 8.40
CA ASN A 417 4.29 14.00 8.68
C ASN A 417 4.71 14.07 10.15
N ARG A 418 4.50 15.21 10.79
CA ARG A 418 4.70 15.35 12.24
C ARG A 418 3.68 14.53 13.02
N TYR A 419 2.42 14.55 12.62
CA TYR A 419 1.39 13.73 13.25
C TYR A 419 1.74 12.24 13.15
N VAL A 420 2.26 11.78 12.02
CA VAL A 420 2.75 10.41 11.84
C VAL A 420 3.93 10.13 12.79
N ALA A 421 4.92 11.01 12.85
CA ALA A 421 6.09 10.84 13.71
C ALA A 421 5.74 10.87 15.21
N ASP A 422 4.80 11.72 15.62
CA ASP A 422 4.34 11.82 17.02
C ASP A 422 3.49 10.60 17.44
N ASN A 423 3.11 9.71 16.51
CA ASN A 423 2.29 8.52 16.73
C ASN A 423 2.91 7.28 16.06
N GLU A 424 4.23 7.07 16.20
CA GLU A 424 5.00 6.00 15.51
C GLU A 424 4.46 4.59 15.78
N ASP A 425 3.88 4.33 16.96
CA ASP A 425 3.30 3.04 17.31
C ASP A 425 1.89 2.82 16.72
N SER A 426 1.37 3.79 15.97
CA SER A 426 0.02 3.75 15.42
C SER A 426 0.03 3.45 13.92
N LYS A 427 -0.94 2.69 13.45
CA LYS A 427 -1.19 2.48 12.02
C LYS A 427 -1.90 3.71 11.46
N ILE A 428 -1.22 4.47 10.59
CA ILE A 428 -1.76 5.71 10.02
C ILE A 428 -1.72 5.65 8.50
N TYR A 429 -2.84 5.95 7.88
CA TYR A 429 -3.05 6.00 6.44
C TYR A 429 -3.74 7.31 6.06
N ALA A 430 -3.71 7.68 4.79
CA ALA A 430 -4.47 8.81 4.30
C ALA A 430 -5.28 8.45 3.04
N MET A 431 -6.40 9.17 2.86
CA MET A 431 -7.14 9.20 1.59
C MET A 431 -7.28 10.64 1.12
N THR A 432 -7.02 10.89 -0.15
CA THR A 432 -7.46 12.14 -0.79
C THR A 432 -8.83 11.93 -1.43
N LEU A 433 -9.66 12.97 -1.39
CA LEU A 433 -11.04 12.91 -1.90
C LEU A 433 -11.23 13.71 -3.21
N GLY A 434 -10.21 13.71 -4.06
CA GLY A 434 -10.26 14.36 -5.36
C GLY A 434 -9.81 15.82 -5.36
N ASP A 435 -9.75 16.36 -6.56
CA ASP A 435 -9.31 17.73 -6.86
C ASP A 435 -7.93 18.07 -6.28
N MET A 436 -6.96 17.23 -6.61
CA MET A 436 -5.57 17.43 -6.22
C MET A 436 -4.91 18.52 -7.04
N THR A 437 -5.30 18.66 -8.29
CA THR A 437 -4.85 19.71 -9.20
C THR A 437 -6.00 20.67 -9.55
N TRP A 438 -5.68 21.70 -10.28
CA TRP A 438 -6.67 22.58 -10.88
C TRP A 438 -6.47 22.58 -12.40
N ASP A 439 -7.38 21.91 -13.10
CA ASP A 439 -7.30 21.63 -14.54
C ASP A 439 -7.06 22.86 -15.42
N SER A 440 -7.57 24.03 -15.02
CA SER A 440 -7.29 25.29 -15.73
C SER A 440 -5.80 25.56 -15.87
N TYR A 441 -5.00 25.15 -14.89
CA TYR A 441 -3.55 25.32 -14.91
C TYR A 441 -2.80 24.26 -15.72
N TRP A 442 -3.48 23.16 -16.07
CA TRP A 442 -2.89 22.18 -16.98
C TRP A 442 -2.53 22.78 -18.33
N ILE A 443 -3.29 23.78 -18.77
CA ILE A 443 -3.09 24.45 -20.07
C ILE A 443 -2.31 25.76 -19.89
N TRP A 444 -2.67 26.59 -18.92
CA TRP A 444 -2.06 27.91 -18.75
C TRP A 444 -0.65 27.83 -18.21
N ASN A 445 -0.37 26.90 -17.25
CA ASN A 445 0.93 26.76 -16.59
C ASN A 445 1.57 25.39 -16.81
N ASN A 446 0.94 24.55 -17.64
CA ASN A 446 1.37 23.17 -17.87
C ASN A 446 1.60 22.39 -16.56
N PHE A 447 0.83 22.68 -15.51
CA PHE A 447 0.88 22.00 -14.23
C PHE A 447 -0.18 20.90 -14.19
N ARG A 448 0.27 19.64 -14.16
CA ARG A 448 -0.59 18.45 -14.28
C ARG A 448 -0.35 17.45 -13.16
N ILE A 449 -1.03 16.32 -13.19
CA ILE A 449 -0.81 15.20 -12.27
C ILE A 449 0.66 14.81 -12.12
N PRO A 450 1.49 14.70 -13.18
CA PRO A 450 2.93 14.41 -13.03
C PRO A 450 3.68 15.39 -12.11
N ASP A 451 3.32 16.67 -12.13
CA ASP A 451 3.94 17.70 -11.30
C ASP A 451 3.47 17.59 -9.85
N TYR A 452 2.18 17.34 -9.66
CA TYR A 452 1.62 17.13 -8.33
C TYR A 452 2.23 15.89 -7.64
N VAL A 453 2.41 14.79 -8.35
CA VAL A 453 3.00 13.54 -7.83
C VAL A 453 4.37 13.78 -7.21
N GLN A 454 5.23 14.60 -7.83
CA GLN A 454 6.55 14.92 -7.27
C GLN A 454 6.47 15.61 -5.91
N ILE A 455 5.42 16.40 -5.71
CA ILE A 455 5.19 17.13 -4.46
C ILE A 455 4.55 16.22 -3.41
N SER A 456 3.58 15.39 -3.80
CA SER A 456 2.90 14.44 -2.91
C SER A 456 3.79 13.29 -2.45
N ASP A 457 4.91 13.03 -3.13
CA ASP A 457 5.91 12.02 -2.72
C ASP A 457 6.54 12.31 -1.33
N LYS A 458 6.35 13.51 -0.81
CA LYS A 458 6.82 13.93 0.52
C LYS A 458 5.97 13.45 1.69
N PHE A 459 4.82 12.86 1.48
CA PHE A 459 4.06 12.23 2.55
C PHE A 459 4.78 10.97 3.07
N ASN A 460 4.89 10.83 4.39
CA ASN A 460 5.57 9.70 5.02
C ASN A 460 4.63 8.53 5.36
N LEU A 461 3.53 8.39 4.62
CA LEU A 461 2.54 7.34 4.77
C LEU A 461 1.94 6.96 3.42
N ASN A 462 1.24 5.83 3.35
CA ASN A 462 0.46 5.47 2.17
C ASN A 462 -0.76 6.39 2.02
N VAL A 463 -0.91 6.98 0.83
CA VAL A 463 -2.02 7.85 0.47
C VAL A 463 -2.85 7.18 -0.62
N PHE A 464 -4.07 6.79 -0.28
CA PHE A 464 -5.06 6.26 -1.22
C PHE A 464 -5.77 7.43 -1.90
N CYS A 465 -5.79 7.47 -3.21
CA CYS A 465 -6.25 8.65 -3.95
C CYS A 465 -7.59 8.42 -4.64
N THR A 466 -8.56 9.30 -4.40
CA THR A 466 -9.83 9.36 -5.11
C THR A 466 -9.78 10.48 -6.15
N VAL A 467 -10.31 10.25 -7.34
CA VAL A 467 -10.30 11.21 -8.44
C VAL A 467 -11.35 12.31 -8.24
N GLY A 468 -11.02 13.55 -8.63
CA GLY A 468 -11.93 14.67 -8.65
C GLY A 468 -12.19 15.21 -10.07
N ASN A 469 -13.10 16.17 -10.19
CA ASN A 469 -13.47 16.72 -11.49
C ASN A 469 -12.43 17.68 -12.09
N HIS A 470 -11.41 18.07 -11.31
CA HIS A 470 -10.28 18.87 -11.78
C HIS A 470 -9.00 18.06 -12.04
N ASP A 471 -9.05 16.72 -11.92
CA ASP A 471 -7.88 15.85 -12.05
C ASP A 471 -7.77 15.19 -13.43
N ASN A 472 -8.36 15.81 -14.47
CA ASN A 472 -8.45 15.26 -15.82
C ASN A 472 -7.93 16.22 -16.89
N ASP A 473 -7.65 15.70 -18.09
CA ASP A 473 -7.24 16.48 -19.24
C ASP A 473 -8.43 17.08 -19.98
N LEU A 474 -8.67 18.38 -19.83
CA LEU A 474 -9.78 19.11 -20.47
C LEU A 474 -9.76 19.04 -22.00
N THR A 475 -8.59 18.83 -22.59
CA THR A 475 -8.46 18.76 -24.05
C THR A 475 -8.90 17.45 -24.64
N VAL A 476 -9.26 16.47 -23.79
CA VAL A 476 -9.71 15.13 -24.17
C VAL A 476 -11.18 14.98 -23.80
N ALA A 477 -12.03 14.74 -24.77
CA ALA A 477 -13.48 14.71 -24.58
C ALA A 477 -14.03 13.39 -23.97
N GLU A 478 -13.30 12.30 -24.12
CA GLU A 478 -13.75 10.98 -23.72
C GLU A 478 -13.36 10.70 -22.27
N ASP A 479 -14.31 10.28 -21.44
CA ASP A 479 -14.24 10.09 -20.00
C ASP A 479 -13.06 9.23 -19.55
N TRP A 480 -12.86 8.09 -20.22
CA TRP A 480 -11.73 7.22 -19.90
C TRP A 480 -10.39 7.80 -20.34
N ALA A 481 -10.33 8.38 -21.53
CA ALA A 481 -9.08 8.87 -22.12
C ALA A 481 -8.56 10.11 -21.40
N CYS A 482 -9.43 11.01 -20.93
CA CYS A 482 -9.03 12.21 -20.21
C CYS A 482 -8.31 11.92 -18.88
N MET A 483 -8.49 10.70 -18.34
CA MET A 483 -7.85 10.24 -17.09
C MET A 483 -6.52 9.52 -17.30
N ALA A 484 -5.85 9.68 -18.46
CA ALA A 484 -4.63 8.95 -18.79
C ALA A 484 -3.47 9.27 -17.83
N ASP A 485 -3.27 10.55 -17.50
CA ASP A 485 -2.23 10.97 -16.54
C ASP A 485 -2.54 10.44 -15.13
N TRP A 486 -3.80 10.47 -14.70
CA TRP A 486 -4.20 9.86 -13.43
C TRP A 486 -3.81 8.38 -13.39
N ARG A 487 -4.26 7.59 -14.36
CA ARG A 487 -3.99 6.16 -14.38
C ARG A 487 -2.51 5.82 -14.41
N ARG A 488 -1.71 6.68 -15.03
CA ARG A 488 -0.26 6.49 -15.11
C ARG A 488 0.44 6.63 -13.77
N TYR A 489 -0.07 7.45 -12.85
CA TYR A 489 0.61 7.75 -11.59
C TYR A 489 -0.12 7.23 -10.36
N TYR A 490 -1.45 7.19 -10.39
CA TYR A 490 -2.29 6.79 -9.27
C TYR A 490 -2.98 5.44 -9.47
N GLY A 491 -2.89 4.85 -10.66
CA GLY A 491 -3.51 3.56 -10.97
C GLY A 491 -5.02 3.68 -11.23
N PRO A 492 -5.85 2.73 -10.73
CA PRO A 492 -7.27 2.72 -11.00
C PRO A 492 -7.98 3.93 -10.39
N THR A 493 -9.05 4.41 -11.07
CA THR A 493 -9.87 5.51 -10.57
C THR A 493 -10.89 5.06 -9.51
N TYR A 494 -11.14 3.74 -9.40
CA TYR A 494 -11.97 3.13 -8.37
C TYR A 494 -11.38 1.79 -7.91
N TYR A 495 -11.45 1.53 -6.61
CA TYR A 495 -10.85 0.36 -5.97
C TYR A 495 -11.32 0.22 -4.54
N SER A 496 -10.99 -0.92 -3.91
CA SER A 496 -11.24 -1.18 -2.49
C SER A 496 -9.99 -1.69 -1.78
N PHE A 497 -10.00 -1.63 -0.46
CA PHE A 497 -8.99 -2.22 0.41
C PHE A 497 -9.55 -2.42 1.82
N ASN A 498 -8.89 -3.23 2.63
CA ASN A 498 -9.32 -3.54 3.98
C ASN A 498 -8.23 -3.14 4.99
N ILE A 499 -8.62 -2.47 6.06
CA ILE A 499 -7.74 -2.17 7.20
C ILE A 499 -8.49 -2.58 8.47
N GLY A 500 -7.92 -3.51 9.23
CA GLY A 500 -8.57 -4.05 10.43
C GLY A 500 -9.94 -4.65 10.12
N GLN A 501 -10.98 -4.12 10.74
CA GLN A 501 -12.35 -4.61 10.57
C GLN A 501 -13.19 -3.73 9.63
N VAL A 502 -12.58 -2.82 8.90
CA VAL A 502 -13.26 -1.85 8.03
C VAL A 502 -12.90 -2.09 6.57
N HIS A 503 -13.91 -2.09 5.72
CA HIS A 503 -13.78 -2.12 4.27
C HIS A 503 -13.83 -0.71 3.70
N TYR A 504 -12.81 -0.30 2.96
CA TYR A 504 -12.66 1.01 2.35
C TYR A 504 -12.88 0.92 0.85
N ILE A 505 -13.63 1.84 0.30
CA ILE A 505 -13.91 1.92 -1.14
C ILE A 505 -13.64 3.34 -1.62
N SER A 506 -12.83 3.49 -2.66
CA SER A 506 -12.70 4.71 -3.43
C SER A 506 -13.55 4.59 -4.70
N LEU A 507 -14.49 5.51 -4.90
CA LEU A 507 -15.40 5.54 -6.05
C LEU A 507 -15.12 6.75 -6.93
N ASP A 508 -14.92 6.50 -8.21
CA ASP A 508 -14.97 7.54 -9.23
C ASP A 508 -16.43 7.86 -9.57
N ASN A 509 -16.93 8.95 -8.99
CA ASN A 509 -18.27 9.42 -9.21
C ASN A 509 -18.34 10.66 -10.11
N VAL A 510 -17.30 10.92 -10.88
CA VAL A 510 -17.20 11.97 -11.88
C VAL A 510 -17.25 11.36 -13.28
N ILE A 511 -18.28 11.65 -14.03
CA ILE A 511 -18.40 11.22 -15.43
C ILE A 511 -18.11 12.44 -16.31
N THR A 512 -16.90 12.50 -16.83
CA THR A 512 -16.40 13.63 -17.61
C THR A 512 -17.07 13.71 -18.97
N LYS A 513 -17.40 14.94 -19.41
CA LYS A 513 -18.02 15.26 -20.70
C LYS A 513 -17.32 16.46 -21.36
N ASN A 514 -16.02 16.52 -21.27
CA ASN A 514 -15.26 17.62 -21.83
C ASN A 514 -15.57 17.84 -23.32
N GLY A 515 -15.64 19.10 -23.75
CA GLY A 515 -15.78 19.42 -25.15
C GLY A 515 -14.47 19.43 -25.95
N GLY A 516 -13.36 19.01 -25.33
CA GLY A 516 -12.03 18.99 -25.95
C GLY A 516 -11.30 20.34 -25.91
N THR A 517 -11.80 21.33 -25.17
CA THR A 517 -11.15 22.62 -24.93
C THR A 517 -11.33 23.04 -23.48
N ILE A 518 -10.46 23.90 -22.97
CA ILE A 518 -10.54 24.42 -21.60
C ILE A 518 -11.87 25.13 -21.27
N GLU A 519 -12.50 25.70 -22.28
CA GLU A 519 -13.76 26.45 -22.13
C GLU A 519 -14.98 25.55 -22.05
N THR A 520 -14.84 24.28 -22.33
CA THR A 520 -15.94 23.32 -22.47
C THR A 520 -15.88 22.18 -21.46
N ARG A 521 -15.24 22.42 -20.29
CA ARG A 521 -15.29 21.47 -19.19
C ARG A 521 -16.73 21.24 -18.76
N ASP A 522 -17.12 19.99 -18.77
CA ASP A 522 -18.41 19.53 -18.27
C ASP A 522 -18.28 18.12 -17.66
N TYR A 523 -19.10 17.80 -16.71
CA TYR A 523 -19.17 16.49 -16.08
C TYR A 523 -20.56 16.23 -15.51
N ASN A 524 -20.89 14.96 -15.39
CA ASN A 524 -22.02 14.49 -14.60
C ASN A 524 -21.51 13.82 -13.33
N CYS A 525 -22.33 13.87 -12.30
CA CYS A 525 -22.11 13.07 -11.12
C CYS A 525 -22.81 11.71 -11.23
N GLY A 526 -22.19 10.63 -10.79
CA GLY A 526 -22.75 9.27 -10.78
C GLY A 526 -21.69 8.22 -11.08
N LEU A 527 -22.10 6.95 -11.09
CA LEU A 527 -21.24 5.84 -11.50
C LEU A 527 -21.57 5.40 -12.92
N THR A 528 -20.55 5.03 -13.68
CA THR A 528 -20.77 4.28 -14.93
C THR A 528 -21.35 2.90 -14.61
N ASP A 529 -22.00 2.26 -15.57
CA ASP A 529 -22.52 0.90 -15.37
C ASP A 529 -21.41 -0.12 -15.08
N GLN A 530 -20.20 0.14 -15.56
CA GLN A 530 -19.02 -0.68 -15.28
C GLN A 530 -18.59 -0.57 -13.80
N ILE A 531 -18.45 0.65 -13.28
CA ILE A 531 -18.10 0.90 -11.87
C ILE A 531 -19.16 0.28 -10.95
N LEU A 532 -20.43 0.46 -11.28
CA LEU A 532 -21.54 -0.11 -10.51
C LEU A 532 -21.51 -1.66 -10.52
N THR A 533 -21.17 -2.26 -11.67
CA THR A 533 -21.03 -3.71 -11.79
C THR A 533 -19.87 -4.23 -10.97
N TRP A 534 -18.72 -3.56 -11.03
CA TRP A 534 -17.55 -3.88 -10.20
C TRP A 534 -17.88 -3.74 -8.71
N LEU A 535 -18.48 -2.63 -8.30
CA LEU A 535 -18.88 -2.37 -6.91
C LEU A 535 -19.75 -3.50 -6.34
N LYS A 536 -20.73 -3.96 -7.09
CA LYS A 536 -21.59 -5.08 -6.66
C LYS A 536 -20.83 -6.38 -6.49
N LYS A 537 -19.83 -6.65 -7.33
CA LYS A 537 -18.96 -7.84 -7.20
C LYS A 537 -18.05 -7.73 -5.98
N ASP A 538 -17.47 -6.57 -5.73
CA ASP A 538 -16.62 -6.28 -4.58
C ASP A 538 -17.40 -6.44 -3.28
N LEU A 539 -18.55 -5.77 -3.18
CA LEU A 539 -19.45 -5.86 -2.04
C LEU A 539 -19.97 -7.28 -1.77
N ALA A 540 -20.08 -8.13 -2.78
CA ALA A 540 -20.47 -9.52 -2.59
C ALA A 540 -19.45 -10.36 -1.80
N LEU A 541 -18.21 -9.88 -1.66
CA LEU A 541 -17.16 -10.48 -0.86
C LEU A 541 -17.13 -9.95 0.59
N VAL A 542 -17.93 -8.94 0.90
CA VAL A 542 -17.95 -8.24 2.19
C VAL A 542 -19.12 -8.70 3.03
N ASP A 543 -18.88 -9.04 4.29
CA ASP A 543 -19.94 -9.40 5.22
C ASP A 543 -20.87 -8.21 5.50
N LYS A 544 -22.18 -8.47 5.64
CA LYS A 544 -23.21 -7.42 5.74
C LYS A 544 -23.12 -6.55 7.01
N ASP A 545 -22.43 -7.02 8.02
CA ASP A 545 -22.16 -6.30 9.28
C ASP A 545 -20.75 -5.68 9.35
N THR A 546 -19.98 -5.75 8.25
CA THR A 546 -18.70 -5.08 8.13
C THR A 546 -18.92 -3.58 7.92
N PRO A 547 -18.31 -2.70 8.73
CA PRO A 547 -18.33 -1.27 8.49
C PRO A 547 -17.69 -0.94 7.14
N ILE A 548 -18.38 -0.13 6.36
CA ILE A 548 -17.90 0.31 5.03
C ILE A 548 -17.66 1.82 5.06
N VAL A 549 -16.50 2.23 4.62
CA VAL A 549 -16.14 3.63 4.38
C VAL A 549 -16.04 3.85 2.88
N VAL A 550 -16.90 4.73 2.35
CA VAL A 550 -16.94 5.07 0.93
C VAL A 550 -16.38 6.48 0.75
N ALA A 551 -15.28 6.60 0.04
CA ALA A 551 -14.71 7.88 -0.37
C ALA A 551 -15.08 8.17 -1.82
N MET A 552 -15.61 9.36 -2.07
CA MET A 552 -15.93 9.86 -3.39
C MET A 552 -15.70 11.38 -3.43
N HIS A 553 -15.58 11.95 -4.61
CA HIS A 553 -15.35 13.38 -4.72
C HIS A 553 -16.63 14.20 -4.58
N ILE A 554 -17.61 13.98 -5.44
CA ILE A 554 -18.85 14.75 -5.43
C ILE A 554 -19.80 14.18 -4.37
N PRO A 555 -20.37 15.03 -3.49
CA PRO A 555 -21.26 14.56 -2.44
C PRO A 555 -22.56 13.98 -3.02
N LEU A 556 -23.13 12.99 -2.33
CA LEU A 556 -24.46 12.46 -2.62
C LEU A 556 -25.52 13.55 -2.38
N LEU A 557 -25.34 14.29 -1.30
CA LEU A 557 -26.25 15.28 -0.83
C LEU A 557 -25.54 16.64 -0.68
N ASN A 558 -26.26 17.71 -1.07
CA ASN A 558 -25.75 19.05 -0.87
C ASN A 558 -25.96 19.51 0.59
N ILE A 559 -25.41 20.68 0.91
CA ILE A 559 -25.52 21.30 2.24
C ILE A 559 -26.96 21.48 2.73
N SER A 560 -27.94 21.46 1.85
CA SER A 560 -29.36 21.58 2.20
C SER A 560 -30.06 20.24 2.41
N GLY A 561 -29.32 19.12 2.31
CA GLY A 561 -29.86 17.76 2.39
C GLY A 561 -30.59 17.30 1.12
N GLY A 562 -30.67 18.14 0.08
CA GLY A 562 -31.15 17.73 -1.24
C GLY A 562 -30.05 16.98 -2.00
N THR A 563 -30.41 16.18 -3.02
CA THR A 563 -29.40 15.54 -3.87
C THR A 563 -28.49 16.59 -4.51
N SER A 564 -27.19 16.31 -4.58
CA SER A 564 -26.24 17.15 -5.30
C SER A 564 -26.48 17.15 -6.81
N MET A 565 -27.34 16.26 -7.23
CA MET A 565 -27.69 16.00 -8.62
C MET A 565 -29.12 16.40 -8.90
N SER A 566 -29.40 17.04 -10.03
CA SER A 566 -30.74 17.44 -10.48
C SER A 566 -31.21 16.66 -11.70
N GLY A 567 -32.52 16.42 -11.83
CA GLY A 567 -33.12 15.72 -12.96
C GLY A 567 -32.73 14.22 -13.00
N ASP A 568 -32.30 13.71 -14.15
CA ASP A 568 -31.90 12.30 -14.34
C ASP A 568 -30.76 11.89 -13.41
N ASN A 569 -30.09 12.87 -12.83
CA ASN A 569 -28.99 12.64 -11.89
C ASN A 569 -29.46 12.12 -10.53
N ASP A 570 -30.70 12.43 -10.09
CA ASP A 570 -31.27 11.85 -8.86
C ASP A 570 -31.20 10.32 -8.88
N MET A 571 -31.54 9.73 -10.05
CA MET A 571 -31.47 8.27 -10.21
C MET A 571 -30.05 7.71 -10.06
N LYS A 572 -29.02 8.49 -10.36
CA LYS A 572 -27.61 8.07 -10.21
C LYS A 572 -27.19 8.03 -8.75
N THR A 573 -27.61 9.04 -7.96
CA THR A 573 -27.42 9.02 -6.49
C THR A 573 -28.11 7.81 -5.87
N TYR A 574 -29.36 7.52 -6.26
CA TYR A 574 -30.07 6.35 -5.75
C TYR A 574 -29.41 5.03 -6.12
N LYS A 575 -28.82 4.89 -7.30
CA LYS A 575 -28.08 3.70 -7.70
C LYS A 575 -26.87 3.45 -6.79
N ILE A 576 -26.18 4.51 -6.36
CA ILE A 576 -25.06 4.39 -5.41
C ILE A 576 -25.59 3.92 -4.06
N ILE A 577 -26.59 4.60 -3.50
CA ILE A 577 -27.18 4.26 -2.20
C ILE A 577 -27.76 2.85 -2.22
N ASP A 578 -28.49 2.46 -3.29
CA ASP A 578 -29.11 1.14 -3.44
C ASP A 578 -28.06 -0.01 -3.47
N ALA A 579 -26.85 0.26 -3.96
CA ALA A 579 -25.78 -0.74 -3.96
C ALA A 579 -25.36 -1.15 -2.54
N PHE A 580 -25.48 -0.25 -1.58
CA PHE A 580 -25.12 -0.48 -0.17
C PHE A 580 -26.33 -0.84 0.72
N PHE A 581 -27.49 -1.00 0.16
CA PHE A 581 -28.75 -1.17 0.93
C PHE A 581 -28.74 -2.30 1.96
N ASP A 582 -28.07 -3.40 1.64
CA ASP A 582 -28.00 -4.58 2.52
C ASP A 582 -26.94 -4.48 3.63
N TYR A 583 -26.14 -3.41 3.67
CA TYR A 583 -25.06 -3.23 4.65
C TYR A 583 -25.52 -2.30 5.78
N SER A 584 -25.28 -2.71 7.02
CA SER A 584 -25.84 -2.03 8.19
C SER A 584 -25.07 -0.78 8.62
N ASP A 585 -23.82 -0.64 8.20
CA ASP A 585 -22.91 0.44 8.64
C ASP A 585 -22.10 0.98 7.48
N VAL A 586 -22.65 2.01 6.80
CA VAL A 586 -21.99 2.68 5.68
C VAL A 586 -21.80 4.15 5.99
N THR A 587 -20.56 4.63 5.89
CA THR A 587 -20.21 6.05 6.03
C THR A 587 -19.64 6.55 4.73
N TYR A 588 -20.21 7.64 4.21
CA TYR A 588 -19.77 8.32 2.99
C TYR A 588 -18.95 9.54 3.32
N PHE A 589 -17.81 9.70 2.65
CA PHE A 589 -17.00 10.89 2.69
C PHE A 589 -16.91 11.52 1.31
N SER A 590 -17.13 12.83 1.26
CA SER A 590 -17.09 13.62 0.03
C SER A 590 -16.35 14.95 0.24
N ALA A 591 -16.08 15.66 -0.87
CA ALA A 591 -15.38 16.93 -0.91
C ALA A 591 -16.09 17.89 -1.89
N HIS A 592 -15.41 18.45 -2.90
CA HIS A 592 -15.97 19.17 -4.04
C HIS A 592 -16.62 20.53 -3.72
N SER A 593 -17.39 20.63 -2.64
CA SER A 593 -18.18 21.83 -2.33
C SER A 593 -17.36 22.97 -1.73
N HIS A 594 -16.14 22.70 -1.25
CA HIS A 594 -15.30 23.60 -0.47
C HIS A 594 -16.02 24.16 0.76
N THR A 595 -16.92 23.38 1.33
CA THR A 595 -17.68 23.70 2.55
C THR A 595 -17.63 22.50 3.48
N LEU A 596 -17.82 22.74 4.77
CA LEU A 596 -17.78 21.69 5.78
C LEU A 596 -19.19 21.46 6.33
N TYR A 597 -19.76 20.27 6.07
CA TYR A 597 -21.08 19.91 6.56
C TYR A 597 -21.26 18.41 6.74
N ASN A 598 -22.30 18.05 7.48
CA ASN A 598 -22.64 16.66 7.77
C ASN A 598 -24.13 16.44 7.50
N ASN A 599 -24.45 15.36 6.80
CA ASN A 599 -25.81 14.91 6.53
C ASN A 599 -26.07 13.59 7.26
N TYR A 600 -26.96 13.63 8.25
CA TYR A 600 -27.29 12.46 9.07
C TYR A 600 -28.77 12.18 9.09
N GLY A 601 -29.10 10.90 9.25
CA GLY A 601 -30.34 10.43 9.82
C GLY A 601 -31.54 10.44 8.89
N GLU A 602 -32.72 10.40 9.53
CA GLU A 602 -34.02 10.17 8.88
C GLU A 602 -34.48 11.34 8.03
N GLU A 603 -34.12 12.57 8.33
CA GLU A 603 -34.54 13.77 7.57
C GLU A 603 -34.03 13.79 6.15
N VAL A 604 -32.86 13.18 5.90
CA VAL A 604 -32.29 13.03 4.58
C VAL A 604 -33.01 11.99 3.73
N LEU A 605 -33.84 11.16 4.34
CA LEU A 605 -34.51 10.00 3.76
C LEU A 605 -35.77 10.31 2.96
N ASN A 606 -36.36 11.49 3.09
CA ASN A 606 -37.52 11.89 2.30
C ASN A 606 -37.25 11.98 0.79
N LEU A 607 -36.01 11.83 0.39
CA LEU A 607 -35.61 11.74 -1.01
C LEU A 607 -35.90 10.38 -1.62
N ASN A 608 -36.19 9.35 -0.80
CA ASN A 608 -36.29 8.01 -1.30
C ASN A 608 -37.73 7.55 -1.48
N LYS A 609 -38.26 7.70 -2.69
CA LYS A 609 -39.58 7.16 -3.09
C LYS A 609 -39.60 5.62 -3.15
N PHE A 610 -38.45 4.95 -3.01
CA PHE A 610 -38.30 3.52 -3.30
C PHE A 610 -37.83 2.65 -2.14
N ARG A 611 -36.91 3.11 -1.30
CA ARG A 611 -36.40 2.36 -0.16
C ARG A 611 -35.90 3.31 0.93
N TYR A 612 -36.03 2.90 2.17
CA TYR A 612 -35.68 3.69 3.36
C TYR A 612 -34.32 3.25 3.89
N GLN A 613 -33.27 4.07 3.75
CA GLN A 613 -31.97 3.82 4.33
C GLN A 613 -31.37 5.13 4.90
N PRO A 614 -30.91 5.13 6.18
CA PRO A 614 -30.20 6.25 6.73
C PRO A 614 -28.93 6.53 5.91
N ILE A 615 -28.68 7.80 5.62
CA ILE A 615 -27.43 8.23 5.01
C ILE A 615 -26.59 8.87 6.11
N ASN A 616 -25.33 8.45 6.15
CA ASN A 616 -24.32 9.05 7.00
C ASN A 616 -23.22 9.58 6.08
N GLU A 617 -23.34 10.85 5.69
CA GLU A 617 -22.41 11.51 4.78
C GLU A 617 -21.72 12.70 5.43
N HIS A 618 -20.40 12.75 5.28
CA HIS A 618 -19.56 13.83 5.74
C HIS A 618 -18.87 14.49 4.55
N ASN A 619 -19.15 15.76 4.29
CA ASN A 619 -18.30 16.56 3.43
C ASN A 619 -17.09 17.03 4.25
N VAL A 620 -15.88 16.67 3.81
CA VAL A 620 -14.67 16.85 4.63
C VAL A 620 -14.13 18.28 4.61
N GLY A 621 -14.78 19.19 3.87
CA GLY A 621 -14.26 20.53 3.60
C GLY A 621 -13.09 20.48 2.61
N ALA A 622 -12.44 21.61 2.40
CA ALA A 622 -11.32 21.72 1.46
C ALA A 622 -10.00 22.00 2.18
N ALA A 623 -8.96 21.27 1.87
CA ALA A 623 -7.62 21.55 2.36
C ALA A 623 -7.13 22.93 1.89
N CYS A 624 -7.50 23.32 0.67
CA CYS A 624 -7.21 24.64 0.10
C CYS A 624 -8.16 25.75 0.58
N ALA A 625 -9.20 25.42 1.37
CA ALA A 625 -10.30 26.30 1.67
C ALA A 625 -10.92 26.90 0.38
N ASP A 626 -10.92 28.23 0.20
CA ASP A 626 -11.32 28.90 -1.04
C ASP A 626 -10.08 29.06 -1.96
N PHE A 627 -9.61 27.93 -2.56
CA PHE A 627 -8.51 27.90 -3.54
C PHE A 627 -7.22 28.60 -3.06
N TRP A 628 -6.85 28.46 -1.79
CA TRP A 628 -5.71 29.14 -1.15
C TRP A 628 -5.77 30.67 -1.20
N ALA A 629 -6.89 31.25 -1.63
CA ALA A 629 -7.03 32.67 -1.95
C ALA A 629 -6.88 33.57 -0.73
N SER A 630 -7.34 33.17 0.44
CA SER A 630 -7.22 33.96 1.67
C SER A 630 -5.78 34.22 2.10
N GLY A 631 -4.87 33.29 1.79
CA GLY A 631 -3.43 33.48 2.04
C GLY A 631 -2.80 34.70 1.34
N THR A 632 -3.47 35.23 0.31
CA THR A 632 -3.04 36.48 -0.35
C THR A 632 -3.37 37.73 0.48
N ILE A 633 -4.33 37.62 1.40
CA ILE A 633 -4.75 38.71 2.32
C ILE A 633 -3.98 38.58 3.60
N ASN A 634 -3.99 37.42 4.20
CA ASN A 634 -3.23 37.10 5.39
C ASN A 634 -2.77 35.64 5.33
N LYS A 635 -1.47 35.40 5.45
CA LYS A 635 -0.85 34.06 5.34
C LYS A 635 -1.33 33.06 6.40
N ASP A 636 -1.83 33.53 7.53
CA ASP A 636 -2.32 32.74 8.66
C ASP A 636 -3.85 32.50 8.59
N LEU A 637 -4.51 33.07 7.57
CA LEU A 637 -5.93 32.89 7.32
C LEU A 637 -6.12 31.89 6.18
N LEU A 638 -6.78 30.80 6.47
CA LEU A 638 -7.24 29.81 5.49
C LEU A 638 -8.73 29.61 5.76
N ILE A 639 -9.59 30.17 4.91
CA ILE A 639 -11.04 30.24 5.12
C ILE A 639 -11.80 29.85 3.85
N SER A 640 -12.79 28.97 4.00
CA SER A 640 -13.71 28.52 2.97
C SER A 640 -14.89 29.49 2.79
N ARG A 641 -15.71 29.26 1.75
CA ARG A 641 -16.83 30.12 1.37
C ARG A 641 -17.94 30.17 2.42
N ASP A 642 -18.08 29.13 3.23
CA ASP A 642 -18.99 29.02 4.38
C ASP A 642 -18.40 29.59 5.68
N GLY A 643 -17.14 30.06 5.63
CA GLY A 643 -16.42 30.59 6.79
C GLY A 643 -15.66 29.52 7.58
N SER A 644 -15.80 28.24 7.30
CA SER A 644 -15.01 27.19 7.95
C SER A 644 -13.52 27.31 7.59
N PRO A 645 -12.59 26.88 8.46
CA PRO A 645 -11.17 26.87 8.10
C PRO A 645 -10.87 25.76 7.09
N GLY A 646 -9.80 25.94 6.31
CA GLY A 646 -9.21 24.87 5.53
C GLY A 646 -8.53 23.83 6.42
N GLY A 647 -8.63 22.55 6.06
CA GLY A 647 -8.10 21.49 6.89
C GLY A 647 -8.40 20.10 6.35
N TYR A 648 -8.40 19.12 7.24
CA TYR A 648 -8.62 17.72 6.95
C TYR A 648 -9.31 17.02 8.13
N ARG A 649 -9.85 15.82 7.91
CA ARG A 649 -10.42 15.04 9.01
C ARG A 649 -9.46 13.96 9.47
N ILE A 650 -9.47 13.70 10.77
CA ILE A 650 -8.79 12.59 11.42
C ILE A 650 -9.87 11.61 11.87
N MET A 651 -9.93 10.44 11.24
CA MET A 651 -10.81 9.36 11.62
C MET A 651 -9.98 8.30 12.36
N LYS A 652 -10.22 8.18 13.67
CA LYS A 652 -9.65 7.12 14.50
C LYS A 652 -10.59 5.93 14.53
N VAL A 653 -10.07 4.76 14.22
CA VAL A 653 -10.81 3.51 14.17
C VAL A 653 -10.36 2.59 15.29
N SER A 654 -11.30 2.00 16.02
CA SER A 654 -11.05 0.96 17.02
C SER A 654 -12.08 -0.16 16.83
N GLY A 655 -11.62 -1.28 16.28
CA GLY A 655 -12.52 -2.34 15.82
C GLY A 655 -13.48 -1.84 14.74
N LYS A 656 -14.78 -1.86 15.03
CA LYS A 656 -15.84 -1.33 14.16
C LYS A 656 -16.20 0.14 14.45
N SER A 657 -15.72 0.70 15.58
CA SER A 657 -16.05 2.06 16.02
C SER A 657 -15.16 3.10 15.33
N ARG A 658 -15.74 4.24 14.96
CA ARG A 658 -15.06 5.35 14.29
C ARG A 658 -15.31 6.66 15.06
N GLN A 659 -14.24 7.39 15.33
CA GLN A 659 -14.28 8.74 15.90
C GLN A 659 -13.70 9.70 14.90
N MET A 660 -14.42 10.78 14.59
CA MET A 660 -14.03 11.75 13.60
C MET A 660 -13.84 13.12 14.19
N THR A 661 -12.77 13.82 13.82
CA THR A 661 -12.50 15.17 14.25
C THR A 661 -11.96 15.97 13.06
N PHE A 662 -12.52 17.14 12.82
CA PHE A 662 -11.97 18.07 11.84
C PHE A 662 -10.75 18.77 12.42
N LYS A 663 -9.66 18.80 11.66
CA LYS A 663 -8.41 19.47 12.03
C LYS A 663 -8.12 20.62 11.07
N ALA A 664 -8.30 21.84 11.56
CA ALA A 664 -7.91 23.03 10.82
C ALA A 664 -6.38 23.11 10.70
N THR A 665 -5.87 23.26 9.47
CA THR A 665 -4.42 23.30 9.19
C THR A 665 -3.77 24.48 9.92
N GLY A 666 -2.67 24.22 10.64
CA GLY A 666 -1.92 25.21 11.39
C GLY A 666 -2.57 25.69 12.69
N LYS A 667 -3.72 25.12 13.10
CA LYS A 667 -4.42 25.45 14.35
C LYS A 667 -4.29 24.32 15.37
N ASP A 668 -4.72 24.59 16.61
CA ASP A 668 -4.80 23.55 17.65
C ASP A 668 -5.77 22.44 17.22
N LYS A 669 -5.55 21.23 17.73
CA LYS A 669 -6.41 20.06 17.41
C LYS A 669 -7.84 20.24 17.89
N ASN A 670 -8.05 21.07 18.90
CA ASN A 670 -9.35 21.37 19.50
C ASN A 670 -9.89 22.73 19.05
N TYR A 671 -9.40 23.29 17.95
CA TYR A 671 -9.96 24.52 17.39
C TYR A 671 -11.28 24.24 16.70
N PHE A 672 -12.41 24.31 17.46
CA PHE A 672 -13.72 23.87 17.01
C PHE A 672 -14.65 24.99 16.55
N PHE A 673 -14.37 26.24 16.94
CA PHE A 673 -15.26 27.35 16.62
C PHE A 673 -14.54 28.69 16.51
N ARG A 674 -15.24 29.67 15.98
CA ARG A 674 -14.89 31.08 15.98
C ARG A 674 -16.08 31.89 16.51
N ALA A 675 -15.81 32.89 17.33
CA ALA A 675 -16.85 33.73 17.91
C ALA A 675 -16.68 35.18 17.52
N TYR A 676 -17.77 35.82 17.17
CA TYR A 676 -17.84 37.20 16.70
C TYR A 676 -18.65 38.09 17.65
N ASP A 677 -18.08 39.25 18.03
CA ASP A 677 -18.83 40.32 18.70
C ASP A 677 -19.67 41.09 17.67
N ARG A 678 -20.98 40.83 17.61
CA ARG A 678 -21.86 41.42 16.61
C ARG A 678 -21.87 42.95 16.66
N ASN A 679 -21.66 43.55 17.87
CA ASN A 679 -21.58 45.01 18.01
C ASN A 679 -20.36 45.62 17.31
N SER A 680 -19.32 44.84 17.03
CA SER A 680 -18.12 45.26 16.30
C SER A 680 -18.20 45.07 14.80
N ILE A 681 -19.25 44.43 14.32
CA ILE A 681 -19.43 44.14 12.90
C ILE A 681 -20.30 45.21 12.27
N HIS A 682 -19.71 45.97 11.37
CA HIS A 682 -20.36 46.91 10.46
C HIS A 682 -19.56 46.93 9.17
N ILE A 683 -20.08 46.27 8.15
CA ILE A 683 -19.40 46.07 6.86
C ILE A 683 -20.08 46.98 5.82
N THR A 684 -19.29 47.87 5.22
CA THR A 684 -19.78 48.73 4.12
C THR A 684 -18.82 48.67 2.93
N ALA A 685 -19.34 48.87 1.73
CA ALA A 685 -18.57 48.91 0.51
C ALA A 685 -17.50 50.03 0.55
N GLU A 686 -17.82 51.19 1.14
CA GLU A 686 -16.91 52.33 1.28
C GLU A 686 -15.69 51.96 2.12
N LYS A 687 -15.90 51.22 3.19
CA LYS A 687 -14.81 50.84 4.10
C LYS A 687 -13.94 49.74 3.55
N TYR A 688 -14.55 48.67 2.98
CA TYR A 688 -13.83 47.45 2.67
C TYR A 688 -13.44 47.31 1.20
N ILE A 689 -14.21 47.89 0.28
CA ILE A 689 -13.93 47.84 -1.18
C ILE A 689 -13.93 49.25 -1.82
N PRO A 690 -13.12 50.19 -1.28
CA PRO A 690 -13.14 51.56 -1.74
C PRO A 690 -12.74 51.78 -3.19
N LYS A 691 -11.99 50.81 -3.79
CA LYS A 691 -11.55 50.88 -5.18
C LYS A 691 -12.57 50.29 -6.15
N ALA A 692 -13.63 49.66 -5.65
CA ALA A 692 -14.65 49.02 -6.46
C ALA A 692 -15.49 50.04 -7.24
N GLY A 693 -15.85 49.70 -8.47
CA GLY A 693 -16.86 50.42 -9.24
C GLY A 693 -18.29 50.23 -8.68
N PRO A 694 -19.27 50.98 -9.19
CA PRO A 694 -20.66 50.92 -8.69
C PRO A 694 -21.26 49.49 -8.73
N ASN A 695 -21.00 48.73 -9.76
CA ASN A 695 -21.59 47.38 -9.92
C ASN A 695 -21.00 46.41 -8.89
N HIS A 696 -19.68 46.44 -8.67
CA HIS A 696 -19.03 45.64 -7.65
C HIS A 696 -19.47 46.00 -6.24
N LYS A 697 -19.67 47.31 -5.94
CA LYS A 697 -20.21 47.74 -4.66
C LYS A 697 -21.63 47.22 -4.44
N ALA A 698 -22.52 47.39 -5.43
CA ALA A 698 -23.88 46.88 -5.34
C ALA A 698 -23.95 45.36 -5.16
N GLU A 699 -23.08 44.62 -5.86
CA GLU A 699 -23.03 43.17 -5.69
C GLU A 699 -22.47 42.78 -4.30
N TYR A 700 -21.45 43.44 -3.82
CA TYR A 700 -20.90 43.20 -2.48
C TYR A 700 -21.96 43.43 -1.41
N GLU A 701 -22.66 44.56 -1.47
CA GLU A 701 -23.68 44.95 -0.50
C GLU A 701 -24.84 43.97 -0.45
N ARG A 702 -25.18 43.35 -1.57
CA ARG A 702 -26.26 42.35 -1.68
C ARG A 702 -26.01 41.13 -0.78
N TYR A 703 -24.75 40.78 -0.52
CA TYR A 703 -24.38 39.62 0.29
C TYR A 703 -24.16 39.95 1.78
N LEU A 704 -24.09 41.24 2.17
CA LEU A 704 -23.79 41.63 3.55
C LEU A 704 -24.93 41.34 4.51
N GLU A 705 -26.18 41.34 4.03
CA GLU A 705 -27.38 41.12 4.85
C GLU A 705 -27.37 42.02 6.08
N GLU A 706 -27.64 41.49 7.28
CA GLU A 706 -27.64 42.27 8.51
C GLU A 706 -26.26 42.85 8.91
N TYR A 707 -25.16 42.37 8.36
CA TYR A 707 -23.84 42.86 8.65
C TYR A 707 -23.54 44.26 8.05
N ALA A 708 -24.40 44.72 7.14
CA ALA A 708 -24.40 46.09 6.64
C ALA A 708 -24.84 47.11 7.69
N ASP A 709 -25.57 46.67 8.71
CA ASP A 709 -26.08 47.52 9.78
C ASP A 709 -25.23 47.47 11.04
N ALA A 710 -25.00 48.57 11.69
CA ALA A 710 -24.40 48.63 13.01
C ALA A 710 -25.36 48.05 14.07
N SER A 711 -24.85 47.22 14.97
CA SER A 711 -25.65 46.61 16.03
C SER A 711 -25.21 47.10 17.43
N SER A 712 -26.16 47.15 18.34
CA SER A 712 -25.95 47.37 19.77
C SER A 712 -26.69 46.32 20.63
N ASP A 713 -27.09 45.20 20.02
CA ASP A 713 -27.96 44.20 20.65
C ASP A 713 -27.22 43.26 21.60
N ASN A 714 -25.88 43.39 21.68
CA ASN A 714 -24.98 42.58 22.50
C ASN A 714 -24.94 41.12 22.16
N TYR A 715 -25.30 40.74 20.94
CA TYR A 715 -25.15 39.34 20.48
C TYR A 715 -23.68 39.00 20.22
N ILE A 716 -23.35 37.73 20.50
CA ILE A 716 -22.12 37.06 20.10
C ILE A 716 -22.53 35.94 19.19
N TYR A 717 -22.00 35.91 17.98
CA TYR A 717 -22.20 34.83 17.02
C TYR A 717 -21.10 33.80 17.17
N ILE A 718 -21.47 32.53 17.07
CA ILE A 718 -20.57 31.39 17.27
C ILE A 718 -20.71 30.48 16.05
N HIS A 719 -19.67 30.43 15.25
CA HIS A 719 -19.59 29.50 14.11
C HIS A 719 -18.82 28.27 14.57
N VAL A 720 -19.53 27.12 14.68
CA VAL A 720 -18.94 25.82 15.04
C VAL A 720 -18.86 24.98 13.77
N TRP A 721 -17.64 24.69 13.35
CA TRP A 721 -17.46 23.79 12.21
C TRP A 721 -17.60 22.34 12.62
N ASP A 722 -17.92 21.46 11.68
CA ASP A 722 -18.12 20.03 11.90
C ASP A 722 -19.28 19.67 12.90
N TRP A 723 -20.22 20.57 13.11
CA TRP A 723 -21.35 20.36 14.00
C TRP A 723 -22.29 19.25 13.49
N TYR A 724 -22.70 18.33 14.39
CA TYR A 724 -23.73 17.35 14.18
C TYR A 724 -24.31 16.88 15.52
N GLU A 725 -25.23 15.92 15.50
CA GLU A 725 -25.86 15.39 16.71
C GLU A 725 -24.83 14.88 17.73
N GLY A 726 -24.98 15.27 19.00
CA GLY A 726 -24.08 14.93 20.11
C GLY A 726 -23.08 16.03 20.45
N TRP A 727 -22.90 17.07 19.61
CA TRP A 727 -22.15 18.25 20.02
C TRP A 727 -22.89 19.09 21.07
N ASN A 728 -22.15 19.82 21.89
CA ASN A 728 -22.73 20.70 22.92
C ASN A 728 -22.01 22.06 22.96
N ILE A 729 -22.78 23.14 23.12
CA ILE A 729 -22.29 24.49 23.33
C ILE A 729 -22.79 24.99 24.68
N SER A 730 -21.88 25.40 25.53
CA SER A 730 -22.18 26.06 26.81
C SER A 730 -21.54 27.44 26.86
N VAL A 731 -22.30 28.48 27.20
CA VAL A 731 -21.79 29.85 27.29
C VAL A 731 -22.08 30.42 28.68
N LYS A 732 -21.06 30.98 29.29
CA LYS A 732 -21.15 31.63 30.60
C LYS A 732 -20.69 33.07 30.57
N GLU A 733 -21.45 33.95 31.21
CA GLU A 733 -21.09 35.32 31.55
C GLU A 733 -20.87 35.38 33.09
N GLY A 734 -19.60 35.31 33.50
CA GLY A 734 -19.28 35.05 34.91
C GLY A 734 -19.85 33.72 35.39
N SER A 735 -20.75 33.75 36.39
CA SER A 735 -21.43 32.56 36.88
C SER A 735 -22.76 32.25 36.17
N LYS A 736 -23.26 33.16 35.35
CA LYS A 736 -24.54 33.05 34.66
C LYS A 736 -24.39 32.26 33.37
N THR A 737 -25.17 31.21 33.20
CA THR A 737 -25.30 30.49 31.90
C THR A 737 -26.22 31.30 30.97
N LEU A 738 -25.79 31.48 29.72
CA LEU A 738 -26.57 32.15 28.68
C LEU A 738 -27.27 31.09 27.80
N THR A 739 -28.43 31.45 27.28
CA THR A 739 -29.17 30.63 26.32
C THR A 739 -28.51 30.72 24.95
N VAL A 740 -28.17 29.62 24.39
CA VAL A 740 -27.66 29.47 23.00
C VAL A 740 -28.85 29.34 22.06
N GLU A 741 -28.91 30.20 21.06
CA GLU A 741 -29.91 30.15 19.97
C GLU A 741 -29.23 29.61 18.70
N ASP A 742 -29.83 28.63 18.07
CA ASP A 742 -29.42 28.14 16.77
C ASP A 742 -29.95 29.08 15.66
N LEU A 743 -29.06 29.58 14.81
CA LEU A 743 -29.39 30.42 13.66
C LEU A 743 -29.59 29.56 12.39
N GLY A 744 -29.25 28.31 12.46
CA GLY A 744 -29.30 27.42 11.29
C GLY A 744 -28.35 27.85 10.17
N LYS A 745 -28.89 27.99 8.96
CA LYS A 745 -28.10 28.39 7.79
C LYS A 745 -27.82 29.89 7.80
N TYR A 746 -26.56 30.23 7.95
CA TYR A 746 -26.13 31.62 8.12
C TYR A 746 -24.78 31.90 7.45
N LYS A 747 -24.51 33.16 7.05
CA LYS A 747 -23.24 33.51 6.42
C LYS A 747 -22.21 33.95 7.47
N ASP A 748 -20.97 33.56 7.23
CA ASP A 748 -19.85 33.95 8.07
C ASP A 748 -19.34 35.34 7.68
N PRO A 749 -19.23 36.30 8.60
CA PRO A 749 -18.85 37.67 8.27
C PRO A 749 -17.36 37.83 7.93
N LEU A 750 -16.49 36.91 8.37
CA LEU A 750 -15.06 37.02 8.13
C LEU A 750 -14.73 36.75 6.65
N TYR A 751 -15.47 35.84 5.99
CA TYR A 751 -15.32 35.65 4.57
C TYR A 751 -15.62 36.91 3.76
N MET A 752 -16.59 37.72 4.21
CA MET A 752 -16.98 38.97 3.54
C MET A 752 -15.86 40.00 3.57
N ILE A 753 -15.12 40.13 4.66
CA ILE A 753 -14.03 41.10 4.78
C ILE A 753 -12.67 40.54 4.33
N SER A 754 -12.60 39.29 3.95
CA SER A 754 -11.41 38.66 3.43
C SER A 754 -11.52 38.33 1.93
N ASN A 755 -11.90 37.14 1.56
CA ASN A 755 -11.90 36.68 0.18
C ASN A 755 -12.85 37.48 -0.72
N MET A 756 -14.02 37.88 -0.22
CA MET A 756 -14.97 38.68 -1.01
C MET A 756 -14.40 40.07 -1.30
N VAL A 757 -13.70 40.68 -0.33
CA VAL A 757 -13.00 41.96 -0.54
C VAL A 757 -11.94 41.82 -1.62
N ARG A 758 -11.13 40.76 -1.59
CA ARG A 758 -10.11 40.52 -2.61
C ARG A 758 -10.69 40.56 -4.02
N LYS A 759 -11.89 39.99 -4.19
CA LYS A 759 -12.54 39.83 -5.50
C LYS A 759 -13.26 41.12 -5.93
N CYS A 760 -13.90 41.81 -5.01
CA CYS A 760 -14.75 42.95 -5.31
C CYS A 760 -14.01 44.29 -5.33
N ASN A 761 -12.86 44.45 -4.64
CA ASN A 761 -12.15 45.71 -4.51
C ASN A 761 -11.30 46.08 -5.74
N VAL A 762 -11.91 45.98 -6.90
CA VAL A 762 -11.33 46.28 -8.23
C VAL A 762 -12.31 47.12 -9.05
N ALA A 763 -11.81 47.85 -10.05
CA ALA A 763 -12.68 48.58 -10.96
C ALA A 763 -13.61 47.60 -11.70
N ASP A 764 -14.83 48.09 -12.03
CA ASP A 764 -15.76 47.29 -12.80
C ASP A 764 -15.17 46.88 -14.17
N ASN A 765 -15.00 45.61 -14.39
CA ASN A 765 -14.46 45.08 -15.64
C ASN A 765 -15.46 44.22 -16.47
N GLY A 766 -16.71 44.23 -16.04
CA GLY A 766 -17.79 43.56 -16.76
C GLY A 766 -17.90 42.04 -16.58
N SER A 767 -16.98 41.39 -15.86
CA SER A 767 -17.03 39.97 -15.57
C SER A 767 -17.11 39.71 -14.06
N TYR A 768 -18.23 39.07 -13.65
CA TYR A 768 -18.35 38.46 -12.32
C TYR A 768 -18.29 36.97 -12.49
N THR A 769 -17.45 36.30 -11.71
CA THR A 769 -17.59 34.88 -11.51
C THR A 769 -18.40 34.65 -10.24
N LEU A 770 -19.61 34.09 -10.41
CA LEU A 770 -20.54 33.74 -9.32
C LEU A 770 -19.96 32.76 -8.31
N ASP A 771 -18.90 32.07 -8.66
CA ASP A 771 -18.29 30.99 -7.85
C ASP A 771 -17.50 31.46 -6.63
N MET A 772 -17.59 32.71 -6.27
CA MET A 772 -16.71 33.32 -5.29
C MET A 772 -17.44 34.12 -4.20
N PHE A 773 -18.73 33.94 -4.03
CA PHE A 773 -19.52 34.62 -3.00
C PHE A 773 -19.71 33.76 -1.76
N PRO A 774 -20.00 34.33 -0.58
CA PRO A 774 -20.20 33.60 0.65
C PRO A 774 -21.35 32.61 0.52
N LEU A 775 -21.15 31.41 1.03
CA LEU A 775 -22.18 30.40 1.20
C LEU A 775 -22.67 30.40 2.65
N ASN A 776 -23.88 29.89 2.87
CA ASN A 776 -24.36 29.66 4.22
C ASN A 776 -23.59 28.46 4.83
N CYS A 777 -23.11 28.61 6.05
CA CYS A 777 -22.78 27.46 6.89
C CYS A 777 -24.06 26.87 7.50
N GLN A 778 -24.00 25.64 8.00
CA GLN A 778 -25.14 25.00 8.71
C GLN A 778 -25.09 25.23 10.22
N HIS A 779 -24.01 25.83 10.75
CA HIS A 779 -23.63 25.67 12.14
C HIS A 779 -23.34 27.02 12.82
N MET A 780 -24.20 28.01 12.63
CA MET A 780 -24.11 29.31 13.29
C MET A 780 -25.08 29.38 14.46
N PHE A 781 -24.55 29.82 15.58
CA PHE A 781 -25.30 30.04 16.84
C PHE A 781 -25.10 31.45 17.34
N ARG A 782 -25.95 31.88 18.28
CA ARG A 782 -25.75 33.15 18.96
C ARG A 782 -26.14 33.09 20.44
N VAL A 783 -25.58 34.00 21.22
CA VAL A 783 -25.94 34.26 22.60
C VAL A 783 -26.03 35.72 22.85
N LYS A 784 -26.94 36.17 23.74
CA LYS A 784 -27.09 37.56 24.14
C LYS A 784 -26.36 37.81 25.44
N ALA A 785 -25.29 38.63 25.42
CA ALA A 785 -24.61 39.11 26.63
C ALA A 785 -25.36 40.25 27.30
N SER A 786 -25.08 40.51 28.57
CA SER A 786 -25.79 41.53 29.34
C SER A 786 -25.40 42.97 28.97
N SER A 787 -24.19 43.16 28.43
CA SER A 787 -23.71 44.48 27.98
C SER A 787 -22.72 44.37 26.82
N ALA A 788 -22.38 45.50 26.22
CA ALA A 788 -21.40 45.60 25.14
C ALA A 788 -19.95 45.26 25.58
N THR A 789 -19.69 45.29 26.87
CA THR A 789 -18.35 45.04 27.45
C THR A 789 -18.25 43.79 28.28
N SER A 790 -19.34 43.02 28.43
CA SER A 790 -19.35 41.76 29.15
C SER A 790 -18.56 40.70 28.42
N SER A 791 -17.52 40.12 29.03
CA SER A 791 -16.82 38.96 28.53
C SER A 791 -17.65 37.70 28.75
N VAL A 792 -17.54 36.73 27.84
CA VAL A 792 -18.17 35.45 27.97
C VAL A 792 -17.16 34.33 27.77
N THR A 793 -17.38 33.21 28.46
CA THR A 793 -16.63 31.97 28.23
C THR A 793 -17.50 31.01 27.43
N ILE A 794 -17.04 30.64 26.26
CA ILE A 794 -17.70 29.67 25.37
C ILE A 794 -16.97 28.36 25.49
N THR A 795 -17.72 27.31 25.74
CA THR A 795 -17.22 25.92 25.76
C THR A 795 -17.96 25.12 24.68
N VAL A 796 -17.23 24.59 23.73
CA VAL A 796 -17.75 23.67 22.72
C VAL A 796 -17.16 22.29 22.98
N THR A 797 -18.03 21.29 23.04
CA THR A 797 -17.64 19.89 23.27
C THR A 797 -18.14 19.04 22.12
N ASP A 798 -17.23 18.25 21.51
CA ASP A 798 -17.58 17.30 20.48
C ASP A 798 -18.22 16.03 21.06
N PRO A 799 -18.81 15.12 20.26
CA PRO A 799 -19.43 13.89 20.73
C PRO A 799 -18.47 12.90 21.41
N PHE A 800 -17.16 13.10 21.25
CA PHE A 800 -16.10 12.25 21.82
C PHE A 800 -15.49 12.81 23.11
N GLY A 801 -16.01 13.95 23.60
CA GLY A 801 -15.56 14.60 24.80
C GLY A 801 -14.35 15.53 24.65
N ASN A 802 -13.90 15.82 23.42
CA ASN A 802 -12.91 16.85 23.19
C ASN A 802 -13.52 18.23 23.39
N ILE A 803 -12.77 19.16 23.96
CA ILE A 803 -13.29 20.45 24.41
C ILE A 803 -12.43 21.60 23.84
N ASP A 804 -13.11 22.62 23.29
CA ASP A 804 -12.54 23.94 23.03
C ASP A 804 -13.17 24.97 23.99
N VAL A 805 -12.35 25.73 24.71
CA VAL A 805 -12.78 26.76 25.64
C VAL A 805 -12.12 28.08 25.29
N GLN A 806 -12.93 29.09 25.00
CA GLN A 806 -12.43 30.40 24.65
C GLN A 806 -13.11 31.48 25.50
N GLU A 807 -12.32 32.42 26.07
CA GLU A 807 -12.83 33.64 26.68
C GLU A 807 -12.91 34.74 25.62
N ILE A 808 -14.11 35.19 25.32
CA ILE A 808 -14.36 36.27 24.37
C ILE A 808 -14.44 37.60 25.14
N LYS A 809 -13.36 38.36 25.12
CA LYS A 809 -13.29 39.72 25.67
C LYS A 809 -13.98 40.70 24.74
N ARG A 810 -14.75 41.61 25.29
CA ARG A 810 -15.54 42.56 24.52
C ARG A 810 -15.25 43.99 24.94
N PRO A 811 -15.29 44.99 24.03
CA PRO A 811 -15.49 44.82 22.58
C PRO A 811 -14.32 44.09 21.93
N ARG A 812 -14.60 43.20 21.00
CA ARG A 812 -13.61 42.52 20.20
C ARG A 812 -13.48 43.17 18.82
N VAL A 813 -12.27 43.52 18.43
CA VAL A 813 -12.03 44.12 17.09
C VAL A 813 -12.43 43.15 15.99
N PHE A 814 -13.16 43.65 14.99
CA PHE A 814 -13.51 42.89 13.82
C PHE A 814 -12.56 43.21 12.64
N SER A 815 -11.53 42.42 12.47
CA SER A 815 -10.54 42.54 11.40
C SER A 815 -9.98 41.17 10.99
N VAL A 816 -9.42 41.10 9.81
CA VAL A 816 -8.77 39.88 9.31
C VAL A 816 -7.61 39.46 10.21
N GLU A 817 -6.82 40.42 10.71
CA GLU A 817 -5.63 40.16 11.54
C GLU A 817 -6.01 39.54 12.88
N GLU A 818 -7.08 40.05 13.53
CA GLU A 818 -7.58 39.54 14.80
C GLU A 818 -7.97 38.05 14.67
N TYR A 819 -8.72 37.68 13.63
CA TYR A 819 -9.25 36.36 13.46
C TYR A 819 -8.27 35.40 12.77
N ALA A 820 -7.30 35.87 12.01
CA ALA A 820 -6.20 35.08 11.51
C ALA A 820 -5.31 34.53 12.66
N ALA A 821 -5.17 35.32 13.72
CA ALA A 821 -4.43 34.95 14.93
C ALA A 821 -5.20 34.02 15.87
N ASP A 822 -6.52 33.85 15.67
CA ASP A 822 -7.40 33.07 16.53
C ASP A 822 -7.13 31.56 16.45
N GLY A 823 -7.31 30.84 17.56
CA GLY A 823 -7.37 29.35 17.60
C GLY A 823 -6.07 28.64 17.51
N GLY A 824 -4.90 29.21 17.83
CA GLY A 824 -3.76 28.35 17.69
C GLY A 824 -2.48 28.69 18.42
N VAL A 825 -1.82 27.66 18.90
CA VAL A 825 -0.37 27.69 19.08
C VAL A 825 0.23 27.86 17.69
N ARG A 826 0.71 29.10 17.39
CA ARG A 826 1.47 29.33 16.17
C ARG A 826 2.70 28.40 16.21
N THR A 827 2.63 27.25 15.59
CA THR A 827 3.85 26.56 15.20
C THR A 827 4.58 27.57 14.31
N LYS A 828 5.72 28.04 14.78
CA LYS A 828 6.58 28.87 13.94
C LYS A 828 6.82 28.08 12.65
N TYR A 829 6.13 28.49 11.61
CA TYR A 829 6.34 27.95 10.29
C TYR A 829 7.73 28.40 9.87
N VAL A 830 8.67 27.50 9.94
CA VAL A 830 9.92 27.61 9.21
C VAL A 830 9.60 27.05 7.84
N ALA A 831 9.39 27.92 6.86
CA ALA A 831 9.34 27.49 5.47
C ALA A 831 10.59 26.65 5.23
N PRO A 832 10.47 25.37 4.81
CA PRO A 832 11.65 24.68 4.32
C PRO A 832 12.20 25.54 3.20
N SER A 833 13.52 25.76 3.20
CA SER A 833 14.20 26.37 2.06
C SER A 833 14.05 25.41 0.90
N PHE A 834 13.07 25.66 0.06
CA PHE A 834 12.80 24.92 -1.14
C PHE A 834 13.66 25.54 -2.23
N GLU A 835 14.82 25.00 -2.46
CA GLU A 835 15.49 25.14 -3.75
C GLU A 835 14.79 24.15 -4.69
N LEU A 836 13.96 24.67 -5.58
CA LEU A 836 13.51 23.93 -6.74
C LEU A 836 14.75 23.49 -7.49
N ASP A 837 14.79 22.23 -7.88
CA ASP A 837 15.80 21.73 -8.78
C ASP A 837 15.76 22.61 -10.05
N PRO A 838 16.84 23.37 -10.37
CA PRO A 838 16.83 24.26 -11.52
C PRO A 838 16.72 23.49 -12.86
N GLU A 839 16.77 22.15 -12.85
CA GLU A 839 16.55 21.30 -14.02
C GLU A 839 15.07 20.93 -14.24
N MET A 840 14.13 21.34 -13.38
CA MET A 840 12.71 21.29 -13.71
C MET A 840 12.40 22.40 -14.72
N ASN A 841 12.65 22.15 -15.97
CA ASN A 841 12.08 22.92 -17.06
C ASN A 841 10.56 22.67 -17.11
N LEU A 842 9.81 23.55 -16.45
CA LEU A 842 8.36 23.68 -16.57
C LEU A 842 8.01 24.42 -17.86
#